data_0c188ceb7116f82cba384d238fba44fa
#
_entry.id   0c188ceb7116f82cba384d238fba44fa
#
_cell.length_a   1.000
_cell.length_b   1.000
_cell.length_c   1.000
_cell.angle_alpha   90.00
_cell.angle_beta   90.00
_cell.angle_gamma   90.00
#
_symmetry.space_group_name_H-M   'P 1'
#
loop_
_entity.id
_entity.type
_entity.pdbx_description
1 polymer ?
#
loop_
_entity_poly.entity_id
_entity_poly.type
_entity_poly.pdbx_seq_one_letter_code
_entity_poly.pdbx_strand_id
1 'polypeptide(L)'
;MLTIAAVLLLVQSAVAWGPLATSGRFALPRQNTATASSSASRAMSSPTTTRLSMSTSAERETSKKKKKGDLFEYNADRIRNFSIIAHIDHGKSTLADRLLETTKTVATRDMESQLLDTMDLERERGITIKLQAARVLFQSQVDGEIYTLNLIDTPGHVDFSYEVSRSLAACEGALLVVDASQGIEAQTLANVYLALDNDLEIIPVLNKVDLPAADPDRVKEEIEQTIGLDCSNIVHASAKQGIGITEILESIVKMIPPPKKSTGGPFRALIFDSYYDAYRGIVVIFRVIDGSVKKGDRVRFLASDAEHEISQVGVMSPQEIPVDLLQAGEVGYLWGNIKEVLDARVGDTIVLAKEYKERAKAITDGSSPIEALPGYADSVPMVYCGLFPVDADEYEGLRDALSKLKLNDAALTYEPESSQAIGFGFRCGFLGLLHMEIVNERLQREYDIDLITTAPSVVYKIQKNGEEIIVDTPYKMPDLQRDDSALEPFVRMEILTPSEYNGAVIELGQERRGVLKDIKYLTPTRSTIQYELPLGEVITDFFDQLKSRTKGYASMEYSIIDYRPSDLVRLDIKINYELAAPLAVIVHRDNAQTLGRKLCAKLKELIPRQMFKIPIQACIGVKVIASEHISPIRKDVLAKCYGGDITRKKKLLSKQAKGKKRMKSIGKVSVPQDAFMAVLKLNE
;
A
#
# COMPACT_ATOMS: atom_id res chain seq x y z
N MET A 1 -41.74 23.90 -21.18
CA MET A 1 -42.92 24.69 -20.78
C MET A 1 -43.15 24.49 -19.29
N LEU A 2 -42.95 25.60 -18.54
CA LEU A 2 -43.59 25.93 -17.25
C LEU A 2 -43.45 24.85 -16.15
N THR A 3 -42.96 25.02 -14.99
CA THR A 3 -42.76 26.07 -13.99
C THR A 3 -42.07 25.36 -12.85
N ILE A 4 -41.12 25.86 -12.16
CA ILE A 4 -41.31 26.62 -10.92
C ILE A 4 -39.94 27.13 -10.45
N ALA A 5 -39.85 28.44 -10.47
CA ALA A 5 -38.95 29.20 -9.58
C ALA A 5 -39.75 29.53 -8.31
N ALA A 6 -39.03 29.80 -7.25
CA ALA A 6 -39.45 30.40 -5.98
C ALA A 6 -39.41 29.45 -4.77
N VAL A 7 -38.38 29.58 -3.95
CA VAL A 7 -38.46 30.17 -2.61
C VAL A 7 -37.04 30.52 -2.17
N LEU A 8 -36.68 31.77 -2.38
CA LEU A 8 -35.64 32.52 -1.64
C LEU A 8 -36.43 33.56 -0.82
N LEU A 9 -36.09 33.68 0.46
CA LEU A 9 -36.15 34.91 1.31
C LEU A 9 -36.66 34.65 2.73
N LEU A 10 -35.94 35.34 3.62
CA LEU A 10 -36.24 35.61 5.03
C LEU A 10 -35.72 34.53 6.02
N VAL A 11 -34.72 34.80 6.90
CA VAL A 11 -34.75 35.85 7.94
C VAL A 11 -33.30 36.23 8.32
N GLN A 12 -32.95 37.50 8.15
CA GLN A 12 -31.95 38.20 8.96
C GLN A 12 -32.63 38.69 10.22
N SER A 13 -32.05 38.45 11.37
CA SER A 13 -32.15 39.40 12.52
C SER A 13 -30.95 39.20 13.44
N ALA A 14 -30.23 40.29 13.57
CA ALA A 14 -29.14 40.53 14.49
C ALA A 14 -29.64 40.64 15.94
N VAL A 15 -28.82 40.16 16.90
CA VAL A 15 -28.71 40.80 18.19
C VAL A 15 -27.25 40.77 18.63
N ALA A 16 -26.69 41.95 18.71
CA ALA A 16 -25.43 42.28 19.33
C ALA A 16 -25.60 42.34 20.84
N TRP A 17 -24.66 41.80 21.59
CA TRP A 17 -24.32 42.33 22.95
C TRP A 17 -22.83 42.09 23.19
N GLY A 18 -22.14 43.19 23.48
CA GLY A 18 -20.73 43.30 23.76
C GLY A 18 -20.41 43.17 25.25
N PRO A 19 -19.22 43.55 25.72
CA PRO A 19 -18.39 42.74 26.60
C PRO A 19 -18.42 43.13 28.07
N LEU A 20 -18.08 42.18 28.95
CA LEU A 20 -17.72 42.49 30.35
C LEU A 20 -16.36 41.84 30.66
N ALA A 21 -15.42 42.74 30.89
CA ALA A 21 -14.12 42.47 31.46
C ALA A 21 -14.23 42.20 32.97
N THR A 22 -13.54 41.20 33.50
CA THR A 22 -12.98 41.25 34.85
C THR A 22 -11.62 40.54 34.90
N SER A 23 -10.68 41.33 35.33
CA SER A 23 -9.31 41.10 35.71
C SER A 23 -9.13 40.02 36.79
N GLY A 24 -8.12 39.20 36.66
CA GLY A 24 -7.61 38.34 37.72
C GLY A 24 -6.16 37.98 37.46
N ARG A 25 -5.25 38.84 37.92
CA ARG A 25 -3.81 38.55 38.03
C ARG A 25 -3.62 37.48 39.11
N PHE A 26 -2.84 36.48 38.86
CA PHE A 26 -2.01 35.84 39.85
C PHE A 26 -0.60 35.57 39.31
N ALA A 27 0.35 35.90 40.18
CA ALA A 27 1.77 36.06 39.92
C ALA A 27 2.55 34.74 40.06
N LEU A 28 3.67 34.73 39.37
CA LEU A 28 4.80 33.81 39.54
C LEU A 28 5.41 33.81 40.93
N PRO A 29 6.20 32.81 41.31
CA PRO A 29 7.49 33.13 41.91
C PRO A 29 8.71 32.59 41.13
N ARG A 30 9.66 33.50 40.99
CA ARG A 30 11.08 33.25 40.73
C ARG A 30 11.76 32.72 41.99
N GLN A 31 12.74 31.86 41.83
CA GLN A 31 13.97 31.77 42.65
C GLN A 31 15.07 31.26 41.74
N ASN A 32 16.06 32.00 41.33
CA ASN A 32 17.30 32.52 41.96
C ASN A 32 17.96 31.57 42.94
N THR A 33 19.16 31.17 42.66
CA THR A 33 20.51 31.62 43.07
C THR A 33 21.46 30.42 42.86
N ALA A 34 22.75 30.43 42.68
CA ALA A 34 23.81 31.41 42.56
C ALA A 34 25.12 30.67 42.28
N THR A 35 25.95 31.27 41.46
CA THR A 35 27.40 31.54 41.60
C THR A 35 28.37 30.58 42.26
N ALA A 36 29.47 30.30 41.56
CA ALA A 36 30.88 30.46 41.95
C ALA A 36 31.78 30.04 40.76
N SER A 37 32.43 30.85 40.06
CA SER A 37 33.71 31.60 40.06
C SER A 37 34.96 30.80 40.50
N SER A 38 35.90 30.68 39.59
CA SER A 38 37.37 30.89 39.76
C SER A 38 38.04 30.62 38.40
N SER A 39 38.46 31.59 37.67
CA SER A 39 39.69 32.35 37.54
C SER A 39 40.98 31.50 37.61
N ALA A 40 41.72 31.43 36.47
CA ALA A 40 43.16 31.58 36.40
C ALA A 40 43.62 31.83 34.96
N SER A 41 44.17 32.98 34.82
CA SER A 41 44.93 33.57 33.73
C SER A 41 46.35 32.97 33.58
N ARG A 42 46.90 33.01 32.36
CA ARG A 42 48.25 33.43 31.93
C ARG A 42 48.48 32.94 30.50
N ALA A 43 48.61 33.77 29.59
CA ALA A 43 49.61 34.73 29.17
C ALA A 43 50.63 34.13 28.19
N MET A 44 50.62 34.70 27.00
CA MET A 44 51.68 35.13 26.09
C MET A 44 52.84 34.14 25.75
N SER A 45 52.98 33.93 24.40
CA SER A 45 54.15 34.38 23.67
C SER A 45 54.06 34.03 22.18
N SER A 46 54.05 35.05 21.33
CA SER A 46 54.57 34.98 19.96
C SER A 46 56.08 35.25 20.04
N PRO A 47 56.90 34.72 19.11
CA PRO A 47 57.43 35.65 18.13
C PRO A 47 57.71 35.06 16.71
N THR A 48 57.64 35.98 15.81
CA THR A 48 58.66 36.38 14.84
C THR A 48 58.72 35.68 13.49
N THR A 49 58.31 36.48 12.56
CA THR A 49 58.56 36.58 11.14
C THR A 49 59.94 36.08 10.68
N THR A 50 59.95 35.31 9.61
CA THR A 50 61.06 35.39 8.64
C THR A 50 60.47 35.32 7.22
N ARG A 51 60.56 36.45 6.52
CA ARG A 51 60.37 36.62 5.08
C ARG A 51 61.55 35.96 4.36
N LEU A 52 61.27 35.14 3.40
CA LEU A 52 62.16 34.93 2.26
C LEU A 52 61.32 34.93 0.98
N SER A 53 61.53 35.99 0.23
CA SER A 53 61.09 36.14 -1.14
C SER A 53 61.99 35.32 -2.06
N MET A 54 61.41 34.59 -2.99
CA MET A 54 61.89 34.63 -4.39
C MET A 54 60.89 33.98 -5.33
N SER A 55 60.56 34.71 -6.34
CA SER A 55 59.84 34.49 -7.56
C SER A 55 60.07 33.13 -8.24
N THR A 56 59.02 32.55 -8.77
CA THR A 56 58.96 32.18 -10.19
C THR A 56 57.50 31.95 -10.62
N SER A 57 57.21 32.52 -11.72
CA SER A 57 56.05 32.36 -12.56
C SER A 57 55.72 30.94 -12.88
N ALA A 58 54.49 30.56 -12.83
CA ALA A 58 53.73 29.92 -13.88
C ALA A 58 52.53 29.15 -13.31
N GLU A 59 51.47 29.18 -14.06
CA GLU A 59 50.31 28.28 -14.01
C GLU A 59 49.37 28.42 -12.81
N ARG A 60 48.54 29.47 -12.93
CA ARG A 60 47.17 29.47 -12.39
C ARG A 60 46.37 28.40 -13.14
N GLU A 61 46.44 27.16 -12.73
CA GLU A 61 45.35 26.25 -12.96
C GLU A 61 44.17 26.74 -12.14
N THR A 62 43.24 27.36 -12.83
CA THR A 62 41.88 27.57 -12.34
C THR A 62 41.21 26.23 -12.25
N SER A 63 41.32 25.56 -11.09
CA SER A 63 40.38 24.51 -10.73
C SER A 63 39.02 25.17 -10.53
N LYS A 64 38.25 25.31 -11.61
CA LYS A 64 36.82 25.55 -11.53
C LYS A 64 36.26 24.40 -10.68
N LYS A 65 35.80 24.68 -9.46
CA LYS A 65 34.90 23.80 -8.73
C LYS A 65 33.71 23.54 -9.66
N LYS A 66 33.69 22.42 -10.37
CA LYS A 66 32.50 21.94 -11.07
C LYS A 66 31.39 21.90 -10.03
N LYS A 67 30.33 22.64 -10.26
CA LYS A 67 29.09 22.55 -9.48
C LYS A 67 28.58 21.11 -9.62
N LYS A 68 28.05 20.54 -8.55
CA LYS A 68 27.51 19.17 -8.53
C LYS A 68 26.45 18.91 -9.64
N GLY A 69 25.94 19.94 -10.31
CA GLY A 69 25.02 19.88 -11.46
C GLY A 69 25.69 19.65 -12.82
N ASP A 70 27.02 19.82 -12.95
CA ASP A 70 27.74 19.62 -14.23
C ASP A 70 28.14 18.15 -14.49
N LEU A 71 27.73 17.21 -13.62
CA LEU A 71 28.05 15.77 -13.70
C LEU A 71 27.11 14.99 -14.65
N PHE A 72 25.99 15.58 -15.06
CA PHE A 72 24.98 14.91 -15.87
C PHE A 72 25.01 15.47 -17.31
N GLU A 73 25.94 15.02 -18.11
CA GLU A 73 25.92 15.30 -19.56
C GLU A 73 24.86 14.40 -20.20
N TYR A 74 23.76 15.03 -20.70
CA TYR A 74 22.67 14.31 -21.33
C TYR A 74 23.12 13.62 -22.62
N ASN A 75 22.90 12.32 -22.69
CA ASN A 75 23.01 11.54 -23.92
C ASN A 75 21.93 10.43 -23.92
N ALA A 76 20.93 10.57 -24.77
CA ALA A 76 19.82 9.63 -24.86
C ALA A 76 20.26 8.17 -25.12
N ASP A 77 21.32 7.97 -25.92
CA ASP A 77 21.83 6.63 -26.25
C ASP A 77 22.49 5.94 -25.04
N ARG A 78 22.83 6.70 -23.99
CA ARG A 78 23.48 6.23 -22.75
C ARG A 78 22.54 6.17 -21.56
N ILE A 79 21.24 6.36 -21.75
CA ILE A 79 20.24 6.19 -20.70
C ILE A 79 19.75 4.76 -20.72
N ARG A 80 19.55 4.15 -19.53
CA ARG A 80 18.91 2.85 -19.33
C ARG A 80 17.91 2.97 -18.20
N ASN A 81 16.64 2.77 -18.51
CA ASN A 81 15.57 2.74 -17.51
C ASN A 81 15.21 1.28 -17.26
N PHE A 82 15.34 0.83 -16.04
CA PHE A 82 15.08 -0.55 -15.68
C PHE A 82 14.46 -0.70 -14.31
N SER A 83 13.76 -1.79 -14.12
CA SER A 83 13.17 -2.20 -12.86
C SER A 83 13.76 -3.52 -12.37
N ILE A 84 13.61 -3.80 -11.08
CA ILE A 84 13.96 -5.10 -10.50
C ILE A 84 12.68 -5.84 -10.15
N ILE A 85 12.44 -6.97 -10.81
CA ILE A 85 11.33 -7.87 -10.52
C ILE A 85 11.84 -9.11 -9.79
N ALA A 86 11.22 -9.45 -8.69
CA ALA A 86 11.62 -10.57 -7.85
C ALA A 86 10.44 -11.04 -6.99
N HIS A 87 10.50 -12.28 -6.55
CA HIS A 87 9.64 -12.74 -5.46
C HIS A 87 10.08 -12.13 -4.12
N ILE A 88 9.18 -12.14 -3.14
CA ILE A 88 9.49 -11.77 -1.75
C ILE A 88 10.68 -12.60 -1.28
N ASP A 89 11.59 -12.01 -0.53
CA ASP A 89 12.81 -12.63 0.00
C ASP A 89 13.84 -13.12 -1.03
N HIS A 90 13.68 -12.93 -2.35
CA HIS A 90 14.72 -13.25 -3.34
C HIS A 90 15.90 -12.27 -3.32
N GLY A 91 15.83 -11.21 -2.51
CA GLY A 91 16.93 -10.27 -2.26
C GLY A 91 16.95 -9.05 -3.17
N LYS A 92 15.77 -8.59 -3.62
CA LYS A 92 15.57 -7.40 -4.45
C LYS A 92 16.20 -6.14 -3.82
N SER A 93 15.79 -5.75 -2.61
CA SER A 93 16.27 -4.53 -1.93
C SER A 93 17.75 -4.61 -1.61
N THR A 94 18.25 -5.81 -1.24
CA THR A 94 19.70 -6.02 -1.03
C THR A 94 20.50 -5.85 -2.32
N LEU A 95 19.95 -6.29 -3.47
CA LEU A 95 20.59 -6.08 -4.77
C LEU A 95 20.61 -4.60 -5.14
N ALA A 96 19.49 -3.89 -4.96
CA ALA A 96 19.40 -2.46 -5.19
C ALA A 96 20.45 -1.68 -4.35
N ASP A 97 20.61 -2.00 -3.07
CA ASP A 97 21.65 -1.43 -2.21
C ASP A 97 23.06 -1.64 -2.78
N ARG A 98 23.36 -2.85 -3.27
CA ARG A 98 24.66 -3.15 -3.87
C ARG A 98 24.92 -2.42 -5.18
N LEU A 99 23.90 -2.22 -5.99
CA LEU A 99 24.01 -1.38 -7.20
C LEU A 99 24.35 0.06 -6.84
N LEU A 100 23.70 0.64 -5.84
CA LEU A 100 23.97 2.00 -5.34
C LEU A 100 25.38 2.12 -4.72
N GLU A 101 25.81 1.13 -3.97
CA GLU A 101 27.15 1.09 -3.35
C GLU A 101 28.26 0.97 -4.40
N THR A 102 28.14 0.01 -5.33
CA THR A 102 29.15 -0.27 -6.36
C THR A 102 29.37 0.93 -7.29
N THR A 103 28.31 1.64 -7.60
CA THR A 103 28.35 2.85 -8.44
C THR A 103 28.74 4.11 -7.66
N LYS A 104 28.96 3.99 -6.34
CA LYS A 104 29.30 5.12 -5.46
C LYS A 104 28.29 6.26 -5.51
N THR A 105 27.04 5.96 -5.84
CA THR A 105 25.94 6.92 -5.82
C THR A 105 25.72 7.42 -4.40
N VAL A 106 25.88 6.52 -3.42
CA VAL A 106 25.87 6.82 -1.99
C VAL A 106 27.26 6.49 -1.41
N ALA A 107 27.76 7.35 -0.54
CA ALA A 107 29.04 7.09 0.11
C ALA A 107 28.91 5.89 1.08
N THR A 108 29.90 5.01 1.12
CA THR A 108 29.88 3.79 1.95
C THR A 108 29.58 4.05 3.44
N ARG A 109 29.95 5.22 3.95
CA ARG A 109 29.67 5.64 5.34
C ARG A 109 28.20 6.00 5.58
N ASP A 110 27.47 6.37 4.52
CA ASP A 110 26.08 6.84 4.54
C ASP A 110 25.13 5.73 4.02
N MET A 111 25.67 4.53 3.74
CA MET A 111 24.89 3.35 3.35
C MET A 111 24.22 2.73 4.58
N GLU A 112 22.90 2.64 4.50
CA GLU A 112 22.06 1.86 5.41
C GLU A 112 21.53 0.63 4.67
N SER A 113 21.13 -0.39 5.41
CA SER A 113 20.45 -1.54 4.79
C SER A 113 19.06 -1.13 4.31
N GLN A 114 18.66 -1.59 3.12
CA GLN A 114 17.38 -1.27 2.49
C GLN A 114 17.19 0.26 2.35
N LEU A 115 18.18 0.91 1.74
CA LEU A 115 18.24 2.37 1.62
C LEU A 115 17.06 2.94 0.83
N LEU A 116 16.56 2.22 -0.17
CA LEU A 116 15.40 2.61 -0.96
C LEU A 116 14.08 2.36 -0.22
N ASP A 117 14.06 1.46 0.75
CA ASP A 117 12.90 1.23 1.61
C ASP A 117 12.85 2.35 2.68
N THR A 118 12.18 3.45 2.36
CA THR A 118 12.19 4.68 3.18
C THR A 118 11.25 4.65 4.36
N MET A 119 10.28 3.73 4.36
CA MET A 119 9.29 3.59 5.43
C MET A 119 9.79 2.59 6.48
N ASP A 120 9.59 2.89 7.76
CA ASP A 120 9.92 1.96 8.84
C ASP A 120 9.15 0.64 8.69
N LEU A 121 7.94 0.71 8.18
CA LEU A 121 7.07 -0.44 7.92
C LEU A 121 7.65 -1.39 6.84
N GLU A 122 8.27 -0.84 5.79
CA GLU A 122 8.96 -1.62 4.75
C GLU A 122 10.12 -2.42 5.35
N ARG A 123 10.93 -1.77 6.19
CA ARG A 123 12.08 -2.37 6.86
C ARG A 123 11.67 -3.43 7.88
N GLU A 124 10.61 -3.18 8.66
CA GLU A 124 10.10 -4.13 9.65
C GLU A 124 9.53 -5.39 9.01
N ARG A 125 8.77 -5.24 7.92
CA ARG A 125 8.13 -6.35 7.21
C ARG A 125 9.03 -7.01 6.16
N GLY A 126 10.15 -6.37 5.80
CA GLY A 126 11.07 -6.86 4.77
C GLY A 126 10.50 -6.84 3.36
N ILE A 127 9.52 -5.98 3.09
CA ILE A 127 8.86 -5.84 1.79
C ILE A 127 8.89 -4.38 1.32
N THR A 128 9.15 -4.16 0.04
CA THR A 128 8.98 -2.85 -0.56
C THR A 128 7.48 -2.60 -0.78
N ILE A 129 6.98 -1.49 -0.28
CA ILE A 129 5.57 -1.08 -0.38
C ILE A 129 5.44 0.00 -1.44
N LYS A 130 6.33 1.00 -1.40
CA LYS A 130 6.27 2.16 -2.28
C LYS A 130 7.35 2.10 -3.35
N LEU A 131 6.94 2.44 -4.57
CA LEU A 131 7.85 2.63 -5.68
C LEU A 131 8.90 3.71 -5.36
N GLN A 132 10.18 3.42 -5.65
CA GLN A 132 11.27 4.37 -5.51
C GLN A 132 12.07 4.44 -6.81
N ALA A 133 12.42 5.65 -7.23
CA ALA A 133 13.27 5.86 -8.39
C ALA A 133 14.66 6.34 -7.95
N ALA A 134 15.71 5.78 -8.52
CA ALA A 134 17.07 6.17 -8.22
C ALA A 134 17.90 6.29 -9.50
N ARG A 135 18.46 7.48 -9.77
CA ARG A 135 19.42 7.71 -10.85
C ARG A 135 20.83 7.34 -10.39
N VAL A 136 21.48 6.51 -11.14
CA VAL A 136 22.81 5.97 -10.90
C VAL A 136 23.71 6.29 -12.09
N LEU A 137 24.96 6.67 -11.84
CA LEU A 137 25.97 6.84 -12.89
C LEU A 137 26.94 5.66 -12.86
N PHE A 138 27.07 4.98 -13.96
CA PHE A 138 27.96 3.83 -14.11
C PHE A 138 28.92 4.05 -15.26
N GLN A 139 30.23 3.88 -14.98
CA GLN A 139 31.23 3.87 -16.02
C GLN A 139 31.48 2.41 -16.43
N SER A 140 31.08 2.05 -17.65
CA SER A 140 31.29 0.73 -18.21
C SER A 140 32.79 0.44 -18.36
N GLN A 141 33.19 -0.77 -17.98
CA GLN A 141 34.55 -1.24 -18.13
C GLN A 141 34.86 -1.70 -19.56
N VAL A 142 33.82 -1.95 -20.35
CA VAL A 142 33.93 -2.46 -21.73
C VAL A 142 34.29 -1.36 -22.71
N ASP A 143 33.59 -0.21 -22.68
CA ASP A 143 33.78 0.91 -23.59
C ASP A 143 34.35 2.15 -22.90
N GLY A 144 34.41 2.18 -21.56
CA GLY A 144 34.90 3.29 -20.77
C GLY A 144 33.95 4.49 -20.67
N GLU A 145 32.77 4.38 -21.25
CA GLU A 145 31.79 5.46 -21.31
C GLU A 145 30.92 5.49 -20.04
N ILE A 146 30.35 6.68 -19.75
CA ILE A 146 29.48 6.87 -18.58
C ILE A 146 28.02 6.73 -19.01
N TYR A 147 27.30 5.82 -18.39
CA TYR A 147 25.90 5.56 -18.57
C TYR A 147 25.07 6.13 -17.41
N THR A 148 23.90 6.64 -17.76
CA THR A 148 22.87 7.04 -16.78
C THR A 148 21.89 5.91 -16.64
N LEU A 149 21.88 5.25 -15.49
CA LEU A 149 20.99 4.15 -15.16
C LEU A 149 19.89 4.68 -14.24
N ASN A 150 18.65 4.59 -14.65
CA ASN A 150 17.51 4.92 -13.81
C ASN A 150 16.89 3.61 -13.30
N LEU A 151 17.16 3.30 -12.05
CA LEU A 151 16.52 2.18 -11.34
C LEU A 151 15.15 2.64 -10.86
N ILE A 152 14.12 1.88 -11.18
CA ILE A 152 12.77 2.02 -10.62
C ILE A 152 12.52 0.77 -9.78
N ASP A 153 12.61 0.90 -8.45
CA ASP A 153 12.39 -0.20 -7.52
C ASP A 153 10.89 -0.45 -7.34
N THR A 154 10.47 -1.72 -7.43
CA THR A 154 9.05 -2.11 -7.46
C THR A 154 8.71 -2.96 -6.25
N PRO A 155 7.46 -2.88 -5.73
CA PRO A 155 6.98 -3.87 -4.78
C PRO A 155 7.07 -5.30 -5.33
N GLY A 156 7.26 -6.27 -4.43
CA GLY A 156 7.33 -7.69 -4.82
C GLY A 156 6.05 -8.48 -4.57
N HIS A 157 5.05 -7.91 -3.88
CA HIS A 157 3.83 -8.61 -3.45
C HIS A 157 2.69 -8.47 -4.46
N VAL A 158 1.83 -9.49 -4.56
CA VAL A 158 0.67 -9.54 -5.49
C VAL A 158 -0.29 -8.37 -5.29
N ASP A 159 -0.54 -7.98 -4.04
CA ASP A 159 -1.43 -6.86 -3.74
C ASP A 159 -0.98 -5.53 -4.37
N PHE A 160 0.29 -5.42 -4.76
CA PHE A 160 0.88 -4.23 -5.40
C PHE A 160 1.14 -4.40 -6.90
N SER A 161 0.48 -5.36 -7.55
CA SER A 161 0.63 -5.61 -8.99
C SER A 161 0.34 -4.35 -9.84
N TYR A 162 -0.53 -3.46 -9.35
CA TYR A 162 -0.81 -2.19 -9.99
C TYR A 162 0.40 -1.24 -10.00
N GLU A 163 1.13 -1.13 -8.88
CA GLU A 163 2.37 -0.36 -8.77
C GLU A 163 3.48 -0.97 -9.66
N VAL A 164 3.57 -2.30 -9.69
CA VAL A 164 4.50 -3.03 -10.55
C VAL A 164 4.22 -2.72 -12.02
N SER A 165 2.98 -2.83 -12.47
CA SER A 165 2.60 -2.54 -13.86
C SER A 165 2.97 -1.11 -14.28
N ARG A 166 2.75 -0.11 -13.41
CA ARG A 166 3.11 1.29 -13.69
C ARG A 166 4.61 1.51 -13.80
N SER A 167 5.38 0.91 -12.92
CA SER A 167 6.84 1.02 -12.93
C SER A 167 7.44 0.35 -14.15
N LEU A 168 6.94 -0.82 -14.54
CA LEU A 168 7.38 -1.53 -15.73
C LEU A 168 7.07 -0.72 -17.00
N ALA A 169 5.91 -0.10 -17.11
CA ALA A 169 5.59 0.77 -18.25
C ALA A 169 6.49 2.02 -18.36
N ALA A 170 7.19 2.39 -17.28
CA ALA A 170 8.18 3.46 -17.28
C ALA A 170 9.61 3.00 -17.63
N CYS A 171 9.83 1.71 -17.91
CA CYS A 171 11.14 1.11 -18.17
C CYS A 171 11.27 0.60 -19.62
N GLU A 172 12.51 0.32 -20.04
CA GLU A 172 12.86 -0.42 -21.25
C GLU A 172 13.35 -1.83 -20.94
N GLY A 173 13.68 -2.15 -19.69
CA GLY A 173 14.12 -3.48 -19.30
C GLY A 173 13.82 -3.79 -17.84
N ALA A 174 13.96 -5.07 -17.49
CA ALA A 174 13.77 -5.58 -16.15
C ALA A 174 14.86 -6.59 -15.77
N LEU A 175 15.35 -6.49 -14.54
CA LEU A 175 16.18 -7.53 -13.92
C LEU A 175 15.27 -8.56 -13.26
N LEU A 176 15.27 -9.78 -13.74
CA LEU A 176 14.56 -10.89 -13.13
C LEU A 176 15.48 -11.58 -12.10
N VAL A 177 15.24 -11.30 -10.81
CA VAL A 177 16.06 -11.84 -9.73
C VAL A 177 15.41 -13.09 -9.16
N VAL A 178 16.10 -14.23 -9.29
CA VAL A 178 15.65 -15.53 -8.81
C VAL A 178 16.63 -16.07 -7.77
N ASP A 179 16.10 -16.56 -6.64
CA ASP A 179 16.89 -17.22 -5.62
C ASP A 179 17.39 -18.59 -6.13
N ALA A 180 18.71 -18.78 -6.17
CA ALA A 180 19.33 -20.02 -6.65
C ALA A 180 18.98 -21.26 -5.78
N SER A 181 18.43 -21.09 -4.59
CA SER A 181 18.01 -22.19 -3.70
C SER A 181 16.52 -22.52 -3.88
N GLN A 182 15.67 -21.51 -4.06
CA GLN A 182 14.21 -21.67 -4.13
C GLN A 182 13.71 -21.88 -5.57
N GLY A 183 14.31 -21.18 -6.55
CA GLY A 183 13.89 -21.21 -7.94
C GLY A 183 12.72 -20.28 -8.25
N ILE A 184 11.93 -20.59 -9.29
CA ILE A 184 10.79 -19.76 -9.71
C ILE A 184 9.63 -19.89 -8.73
N GLU A 185 8.98 -18.78 -8.42
CA GLU A 185 7.76 -18.69 -7.61
C GLU A 185 6.61 -18.07 -8.43
N ALA A 186 5.34 -18.20 -7.98
CA ALA A 186 4.17 -17.73 -8.75
C ALA A 186 4.23 -16.23 -9.05
N GLN A 187 4.65 -15.41 -8.08
CA GLN A 187 4.83 -13.96 -8.27
C GLN A 187 5.91 -13.63 -9.31
N THR A 188 6.95 -14.48 -9.41
CA THR A 188 7.98 -14.34 -10.44
C THR A 188 7.38 -14.44 -11.82
N LEU A 189 6.53 -15.45 -12.05
CA LEU A 189 5.85 -15.66 -13.34
C LEU A 189 4.92 -14.50 -13.69
N ALA A 190 4.11 -14.05 -12.74
CA ALA A 190 3.21 -12.93 -12.94
C ALA A 190 3.93 -11.65 -13.33
N ASN A 191 5.00 -11.31 -12.60
CA ASN A 191 5.79 -10.13 -12.90
C ASN A 191 6.52 -10.24 -14.25
N VAL A 192 6.93 -11.45 -14.65
CA VAL A 192 7.48 -11.69 -15.98
C VAL A 192 6.45 -11.45 -17.08
N TYR A 193 5.21 -11.94 -16.91
CA TYR A 193 4.14 -11.67 -17.87
C TYR A 193 3.83 -10.18 -17.99
N LEU A 194 3.76 -9.46 -16.87
CA LEU A 194 3.60 -8.00 -16.88
C LEU A 194 4.77 -7.29 -17.60
N ALA A 195 6.00 -7.79 -17.47
CA ALA A 195 7.15 -7.24 -18.17
C ALA A 195 7.07 -7.51 -19.68
N LEU A 196 6.64 -8.71 -20.09
CA LEU A 196 6.44 -9.08 -21.49
C LEU A 196 5.30 -8.30 -22.14
N ASP A 197 4.20 -8.06 -21.42
CA ASP A 197 3.08 -7.23 -21.88
C ASP A 197 3.49 -5.77 -22.17
N ASN A 198 4.56 -5.31 -21.53
CA ASN A 198 5.15 -3.98 -21.75
C ASN A 198 6.36 -4.00 -22.72
N ASP A 199 6.60 -5.09 -23.44
CA ASP A 199 7.73 -5.24 -24.39
C ASP A 199 9.11 -4.98 -23.76
N LEU A 200 9.33 -5.36 -22.49
CA LEU A 200 10.59 -5.13 -21.79
C LEU A 200 11.63 -6.21 -22.11
N GLU A 201 12.89 -5.80 -22.22
CA GLU A 201 14.02 -6.72 -22.23
C GLU A 201 14.27 -7.28 -20.83
N ILE A 202 14.21 -8.61 -20.67
CA ILE A 202 14.34 -9.27 -19.36
C ILE A 202 15.71 -9.89 -19.21
N ILE A 203 16.45 -9.47 -18.17
CA ILE A 203 17.77 -10.01 -17.85
C ILE A 203 17.64 -10.91 -16.61
N PRO A 204 17.79 -12.24 -16.76
CA PRO A 204 17.75 -13.15 -15.62
C PRO A 204 19.04 -13.08 -14.79
N VAL A 205 18.87 -13.06 -13.46
CA VAL A 205 19.94 -13.03 -12.46
C VAL A 205 19.66 -14.08 -11.40
N LEU A 206 20.62 -15.00 -11.18
CA LEU A 206 20.58 -15.97 -10.10
C LEU A 206 21.25 -15.36 -8.85
N ASN A 207 20.44 -15.06 -7.86
CA ASN A 207 20.91 -14.48 -6.60
C ASN A 207 21.09 -15.57 -5.52
N LYS A 208 21.81 -15.21 -4.46
CA LYS A 208 22.10 -16.06 -3.30
C LYS A 208 22.89 -17.33 -3.64
N VAL A 209 23.76 -17.28 -4.65
CA VAL A 209 24.64 -18.40 -5.03
C VAL A 209 25.62 -18.80 -3.93
N ASP A 210 25.77 -17.99 -2.88
CA ASP A 210 26.59 -18.26 -1.71
C ASP A 210 25.95 -19.24 -0.71
N LEU A 211 24.69 -19.56 -0.87
CA LEU A 211 23.99 -20.48 0.04
C LEU A 211 24.38 -21.95 -0.24
N PRO A 212 24.56 -22.79 0.79
CA PRO A 212 24.87 -24.20 0.61
C PRO A 212 23.79 -25.01 -0.15
N ALA A 213 22.56 -24.52 -0.13
CA ALA A 213 21.41 -25.11 -0.82
C ALA A 213 21.21 -24.57 -2.25
N ALA A 214 22.07 -23.65 -2.70
CA ALA A 214 21.97 -23.09 -4.05
C ALA A 214 22.29 -24.13 -5.12
N ASP A 215 21.42 -24.24 -6.12
CA ASP A 215 21.59 -25.10 -7.29
C ASP A 215 21.32 -24.29 -8.57
N PRO A 216 22.34 -23.52 -9.02
CA PRO A 216 22.19 -22.63 -10.16
C PRO A 216 21.82 -23.34 -11.46
N ASP A 217 22.36 -24.56 -11.68
CA ASP A 217 22.11 -25.30 -12.94
C ASP A 217 20.65 -25.75 -13.03
N ARG A 218 20.10 -26.27 -11.93
CA ARG A 218 18.68 -26.62 -11.81
C ARG A 218 17.77 -25.42 -12.06
N VAL A 219 18.07 -24.29 -11.40
CA VAL A 219 17.20 -23.09 -11.52
C VAL A 219 17.30 -22.47 -12.92
N LYS A 220 18.48 -22.55 -13.56
CA LYS A 220 18.65 -22.15 -14.96
C LYS A 220 17.75 -22.96 -15.89
N GLU A 221 17.77 -24.29 -15.79
CA GLU A 221 16.89 -25.15 -16.57
C GLU A 221 15.40 -24.86 -16.29
N GLU A 222 15.05 -24.58 -15.04
CA GLU A 222 13.68 -24.22 -14.64
C GLU A 222 13.23 -22.91 -15.31
N ILE A 223 14.08 -21.89 -15.39
CA ILE A 223 13.78 -20.62 -16.09
C ILE A 223 13.61 -20.84 -17.59
N GLU A 224 14.51 -21.59 -18.22
CA GLU A 224 14.45 -21.89 -19.66
C GLU A 224 13.18 -22.69 -20.02
N GLN A 225 12.81 -23.69 -19.21
CA GLN A 225 11.66 -24.55 -19.48
C GLN A 225 10.31 -23.87 -19.17
N THR A 226 10.26 -23.04 -18.11
CA THR A 226 9.01 -22.48 -17.62
C THR A 226 8.68 -21.14 -18.28
N ILE A 227 9.69 -20.27 -18.43
CA ILE A 227 9.51 -18.92 -18.96
C ILE A 227 9.88 -18.85 -20.44
N GLY A 228 10.85 -19.66 -20.87
CA GLY A 228 11.38 -19.66 -22.25
C GLY A 228 12.45 -18.59 -22.50
N LEU A 229 13.04 -18.03 -21.44
CA LEU A 229 14.14 -17.06 -21.57
C LEU A 229 15.45 -17.78 -21.88
N ASP A 230 16.29 -17.18 -22.75
CA ASP A 230 17.66 -17.66 -22.98
C ASP A 230 18.55 -17.35 -21.78
N CYS A 231 18.93 -18.38 -21.04
CA CYS A 231 19.80 -18.28 -19.86
C CYS A 231 21.27 -18.60 -20.16
N SER A 232 21.72 -18.62 -21.44
CA SER A 232 23.11 -18.89 -21.81
C SER A 232 24.09 -17.92 -21.12
N ASN A 233 23.68 -16.66 -20.91
CA ASN A 233 24.49 -15.61 -20.30
C ASN A 233 23.92 -15.14 -18.93
N ILE A 234 23.27 -16.04 -18.19
CA ILE A 234 22.69 -15.69 -16.89
C ILE A 234 23.78 -15.27 -15.90
N VAL A 235 23.55 -14.18 -15.17
CA VAL A 235 24.51 -13.69 -14.19
C VAL A 235 24.32 -14.37 -12.85
N HIS A 236 25.38 -14.93 -12.30
CA HIS A 236 25.43 -15.52 -10.98
C HIS A 236 25.83 -14.47 -9.96
N ALA A 237 24.98 -14.20 -8.98
CA ALA A 237 25.18 -13.13 -8.02
C ALA A 237 24.97 -13.57 -6.57
N SER A 238 25.65 -12.89 -5.68
CA SER A 238 25.29 -12.82 -4.26
C SER A 238 25.25 -11.36 -3.83
N ALA A 239 24.05 -10.81 -3.76
CA ALA A 239 23.84 -9.44 -3.31
C ALA A 239 24.41 -9.24 -1.89
N LYS A 240 24.29 -10.24 -1.01
CA LYS A 240 24.86 -10.19 0.35
C LYS A 240 26.38 -10.10 0.36
N GLN A 241 27.07 -10.82 -0.50
CA GLN A 241 28.54 -10.85 -0.56
C GLN A 241 29.13 -9.88 -1.59
N GLY A 242 28.29 -9.25 -2.41
CA GLY A 242 28.74 -8.33 -3.47
C GLY A 242 29.35 -9.03 -4.69
N ILE A 243 29.01 -10.31 -4.91
CA ILE A 243 29.49 -11.10 -6.04
C ILE A 243 28.59 -10.85 -7.26
N GLY A 244 29.15 -10.71 -8.47
CA GLY A 244 28.41 -10.59 -9.71
C GLY A 244 27.77 -9.22 -9.97
N ILE A 245 27.98 -8.22 -9.11
CA ILE A 245 27.27 -6.93 -9.23
C ILE A 245 27.74 -6.12 -10.45
N THR A 246 29.04 -6.12 -10.71
CA THR A 246 29.59 -5.42 -11.89
C THR A 246 29.13 -6.06 -13.18
N GLU A 247 29.04 -7.38 -13.22
CA GLU A 247 28.53 -8.15 -14.34
C GLU A 247 27.05 -7.84 -14.62
N ILE A 248 26.24 -7.64 -13.57
CA ILE A 248 24.84 -7.18 -13.71
C ILE A 248 24.82 -5.79 -14.36
N LEU A 249 25.63 -4.83 -13.87
CA LEU A 249 25.68 -3.46 -14.42
C LEU A 249 26.10 -3.45 -15.89
N GLU A 250 27.10 -4.26 -16.27
CA GLU A 250 27.51 -4.40 -17.68
C GLU A 250 26.42 -5.06 -18.53
N SER A 251 25.67 -6.04 -18.00
CA SER A 251 24.55 -6.66 -18.68
C SER A 251 23.42 -5.67 -18.93
N ILE A 252 23.11 -4.79 -17.96
CA ILE A 252 22.14 -3.70 -18.13
C ILE A 252 22.54 -2.80 -19.29
N VAL A 253 23.79 -2.34 -19.32
CA VAL A 253 24.30 -1.47 -20.39
C VAL A 253 24.22 -2.13 -21.75
N LYS A 254 24.54 -3.42 -21.83
CA LYS A 254 24.63 -4.17 -23.07
C LYS A 254 23.28 -4.62 -23.63
N MET A 255 22.37 -5.10 -22.77
CA MET A 255 21.14 -5.76 -23.19
C MET A 255 19.95 -4.80 -23.24
N ILE A 256 19.81 -3.92 -22.23
CA ILE A 256 18.67 -3.01 -22.22
C ILE A 256 18.83 -1.94 -23.30
N PRO A 257 17.83 -1.73 -24.18
CA PRO A 257 17.88 -0.70 -25.19
C PRO A 257 17.80 0.70 -24.59
N PRO A 258 18.34 1.72 -25.25
CA PRO A 258 18.11 3.10 -24.84
C PRO A 258 16.65 3.50 -25.04
N PRO A 259 16.15 4.53 -24.34
CA PRO A 259 14.81 5.08 -24.57
C PRO A 259 14.59 5.44 -26.05
N LYS A 260 13.35 5.22 -26.52
CA LYS A 260 12.99 5.60 -27.88
C LYS A 260 13.33 7.06 -28.11
N LYS A 261 14.03 7.37 -29.22
CA LYS A 261 14.44 8.76 -29.53
C LYS A 261 13.19 9.62 -29.70
N SER A 262 13.23 10.81 -29.09
CA SER A 262 12.17 11.79 -29.29
C SER A 262 11.94 12.06 -30.78
N THR A 263 10.69 12.08 -31.19
CA THR A 263 10.28 12.38 -32.57
C THR A 263 10.39 13.86 -32.92
N GLY A 264 10.92 14.71 -32.00
CA GLY A 264 10.93 16.16 -32.15
C GLY A 264 9.55 16.81 -31.97
N GLY A 265 8.62 16.07 -31.36
CA GLY A 265 7.28 16.51 -31.02
C GLY A 265 7.25 17.51 -29.84
N PRO A 266 6.06 17.95 -29.46
CA PRO A 266 5.86 18.78 -28.26
C PRO A 266 6.28 18.02 -27.00
N PHE A 267 6.59 18.77 -25.95
CA PHE A 267 6.87 18.13 -24.66
C PHE A 267 5.68 17.28 -24.18
N ARG A 268 5.98 16.02 -23.88
CA ARG A 268 5.07 15.07 -23.25
C ARG A 268 5.82 14.27 -22.21
N ALA A 269 5.23 14.17 -21.02
CA ALA A 269 5.75 13.32 -19.95
C ALA A 269 4.61 12.54 -19.30
N LEU A 270 4.90 11.34 -18.85
CA LEU A 270 3.95 10.46 -18.18
C LEU A 270 4.21 10.45 -16.68
N ILE A 271 3.19 10.69 -15.89
CA ILE A 271 3.26 10.60 -14.43
C ILE A 271 3.15 9.12 -14.04
N PHE A 272 4.12 8.59 -13.34
CA PHE A 272 4.05 7.22 -12.85
C PHE A 272 3.97 7.13 -11.31
N ASP A 273 4.31 8.22 -10.57
CA ASP A 273 4.10 8.30 -9.14
C ASP A 273 3.94 9.75 -8.68
N SER A 274 3.40 9.95 -7.47
CA SER A 274 3.33 11.25 -6.81
C SER A 274 3.32 11.08 -5.30
N TYR A 275 3.75 12.10 -4.56
CA TYR A 275 3.66 12.11 -3.12
C TYR A 275 3.45 13.52 -2.56
N TYR A 276 2.91 13.57 -1.35
CA TYR A 276 2.66 14.82 -0.67
C TYR A 276 3.82 15.17 0.26
N ASP A 277 4.33 16.40 0.11
CA ASP A 277 5.31 17.00 1.01
C ASP A 277 4.63 18.18 1.74
N ALA A 278 4.75 18.21 3.07
CA ALA A 278 4.06 19.21 3.91
C ALA A 278 4.46 20.67 3.60
N TYR A 279 5.66 20.89 3.04
CA TYR A 279 6.20 22.23 2.74
C TYR A 279 6.05 22.63 1.29
N ARG A 280 6.11 21.67 0.36
CA ARG A 280 6.14 21.91 -1.09
C ARG A 280 4.83 21.59 -1.81
N GLY A 281 3.92 20.92 -1.12
CA GLY A 281 2.70 20.36 -1.70
C GLY A 281 2.98 19.05 -2.44
N ILE A 282 2.33 18.85 -3.59
CA ILE A 282 2.46 17.64 -4.36
C ILE A 282 3.74 17.66 -5.18
N VAL A 283 4.54 16.63 -5.01
CA VAL A 283 5.72 16.31 -5.82
C VAL A 283 5.34 15.20 -6.79
N VAL A 284 5.53 15.45 -8.08
CA VAL A 284 5.17 14.52 -9.16
C VAL A 284 6.42 13.88 -9.71
N ILE A 285 6.44 12.55 -9.79
CA ILE A 285 7.51 11.78 -10.41
C ILE A 285 7.04 11.37 -11.81
N PHE A 286 7.85 11.67 -12.82
CA PHE A 286 7.47 11.50 -14.20
C PHE A 286 8.64 11.06 -15.08
N ARG A 287 8.30 10.48 -16.21
CA ARG A 287 9.22 10.16 -17.28
C ARG A 287 8.95 11.07 -18.48
N VAL A 288 9.99 11.71 -19.00
CA VAL A 288 9.90 12.51 -20.22
C VAL A 288 9.92 11.57 -21.43
N ILE A 289 8.88 11.64 -22.25
CA ILE A 289 8.78 10.85 -23.50
C ILE A 289 9.30 11.68 -24.67
N ASP A 290 8.84 12.91 -24.82
CA ASP A 290 9.24 13.85 -25.87
C ASP A 290 9.56 15.22 -25.32
N GLY A 291 10.45 15.94 -26.01
CA GLY A 291 10.78 17.32 -25.69
C GLY A 291 11.63 17.49 -24.45
N SER A 292 11.46 18.61 -23.78
CA SER A 292 12.20 18.94 -22.56
C SER A 292 11.42 19.91 -21.67
N VAL A 293 11.72 19.89 -20.37
CA VAL A 293 11.10 20.75 -19.36
C VAL A 293 12.13 21.32 -18.42
N LYS A 294 11.94 22.56 -17.99
CA LYS A 294 12.84 23.28 -17.07
C LYS A 294 12.06 24.03 -15.99
N LYS A 295 12.79 24.47 -15.00
CA LYS A 295 12.28 25.34 -13.95
C LYS A 295 11.66 26.62 -14.55
N GLY A 296 10.49 27.04 -14.07
CA GLY A 296 9.75 28.22 -14.50
C GLY A 296 8.84 27.99 -15.72
N ASP A 297 8.87 26.80 -16.32
CA ASP A 297 7.91 26.46 -17.36
C ASP A 297 6.52 26.29 -16.75
N ARG A 298 5.48 26.62 -17.52
CA ARG A 298 4.09 26.37 -17.15
C ARG A 298 3.63 25.10 -17.83
N VAL A 299 3.27 24.13 -17.02
CA VAL A 299 2.75 22.82 -17.47
C VAL A 299 1.25 22.74 -17.32
N ARG A 300 0.63 21.86 -18.13
CA ARG A 300 -0.77 21.52 -18.10
C ARG A 300 -0.88 20.00 -17.95
N PHE A 301 -1.73 19.56 -17.04
CA PHE A 301 -2.12 18.18 -16.85
C PHE A 301 -3.34 17.92 -17.73
N LEU A 302 -3.27 16.92 -18.61
CA LEU A 302 -4.32 16.73 -19.62
C LEU A 302 -5.64 16.17 -19.04
N ALA A 303 -5.57 15.29 -18.02
CA ALA A 303 -6.76 14.69 -17.43
C ALA A 303 -7.53 15.65 -16.52
N SER A 304 -6.83 16.49 -15.74
CA SER A 304 -7.43 17.44 -14.81
C SER A 304 -7.67 18.82 -15.44
N ASP A 305 -7.07 19.08 -16.58
CA ASP A 305 -7.06 20.39 -17.27
C ASP A 305 -6.41 21.54 -16.45
N ALA A 306 -5.68 21.19 -15.39
CA ALA A 306 -5.05 22.13 -14.48
C ALA A 306 -3.70 22.64 -15.03
N GLU A 307 -3.41 23.93 -14.82
CA GLU A 307 -2.15 24.53 -15.23
C GLU A 307 -1.36 25.00 -14.00
N HIS A 308 -0.11 24.58 -13.89
CA HIS A 308 0.79 24.95 -12.80
C HIS A 308 2.14 25.44 -13.32
N GLU A 309 2.76 26.35 -12.57
CA GLU A 309 4.12 26.80 -12.84
C GLU A 309 5.11 25.95 -12.04
N ILE A 310 6.11 25.43 -12.71
CA ILE A 310 7.15 24.60 -12.11
C ILE A 310 8.07 25.45 -11.24
N SER A 311 8.07 25.22 -9.95
CA SER A 311 9.01 25.84 -9.01
C SER A 311 10.39 25.21 -9.11
N GLN A 312 10.46 23.89 -9.33
CA GLN A 312 11.71 23.14 -9.48
C GLN A 312 11.51 21.84 -10.23
N VAL A 313 12.53 21.45 -11.00
CA VAL A 313 12.71 20.11 -11.56
C VAL A 313 13.98 19.50 -11.02
N GLY A 314 14.04 18.17 -10.96
CA GLY A 314 15.21 17.46 -10.48
C GLY A 314 15.16 15.96 -10.75
N VAL A 315 16.17 15.26 -10.24
CA VAL A 315 16.32 13.82 -10.35
C VAL A 315 16.47 13.21 -8.96
N MET A 316 16.06 11.96 -8.81
CA MET A 316 16.23 11.18 -7.57
C MET A 316 17.54 10.40 -7.65
N SER A 317 18.45 10.54 -6.64
CA SER A 317 19.74 9.82 -6.64
C SER A 317 20.28 9.56 -5.21
N PRO A 318 19.75 8.67 -4.39
CA PRO A 318 18.35 8.46 -4.01
C PRO A 318 17.68 9.73 -3.49
N GLN A 319 18.48 10.70 -2.99
CA GLN A 319 17.97 12.01 -2.58
C GLN A 319 17.67 12.88 -3.80
N GLU A 320 16.78 13.82 -3.61
CA GLU A 320 16.43 14.81 -4.63
C GLU A 320 17.63 15.68 -4.99
N ILE A 321 17.99 15.71 -6.27
CA ILE A 321 19.01 16.58 -6.80
C ILE A 321 18.36 17.52 -7.81
N PRO A 322 18.34 18.85 -7.56
CA PRO A 322 17.80 19.81 -8.51
C PRO A 322 18.66 19.86 -9.76
N VAL A 323 17.99 19.89 -10.93
CA VAL A 323 18.61 20.10 -12.25
C VAL A 323 17.95 21.24 -12.97
N ASP A 324 18.63 21.82 -13.95
CA ASP A 324 18.10 22.96 -14.70
C ASP A 324 17.14 22.52 -15.81
N LEU A 325 17.32 21.32 -16.36
CA LEU A 325 16.60 20.81 -17.53
C LEU A 325 16.46 19.29 -17.43
N LEU A 326 15.30 18.76 -17.82
CA LEU A 326 15.06 17.34 -18.08
C LEU A 326 14.66 17.15 -19.54
N GLN A 327 15.18 16.11 -20.18
CA GLN A 327 15.02 15.84 -21.60
C GLN A 327 14.42 14.44 -21.84
N ALA A 328 14.04 14.16 -23.09
CA ALA A 328 13.43 12.90 -23.48
C ALA A 328 14.23 11.68 -23.00
N GLY A 329 13.52 10.68 -22.45
CA GLY A 329 14.07 9.47 -21.87
C GLY A 329 14.52 9.58 -20.41
N GLU A 330 14.60 10.78 -19.84
CA GLU A 330 14.97 10.95 -18.44
C GLU A 330 13.79 10.76 -17.49
N VAL A 331 14.10 10.23 -16.32
CA VAL A 331 13.20 10.12 -15.17
C VAL A 331 13.55 11.21 -14.17
N GLY A 332 12.56 11.93 -13.69
CA GLY A 332 12.77 13.01 -12.73
C GLY A 332 11.52 13.38 -11.95
N TYR A 333 11.65 14.41 -11.14
CA TYR A 333 10.55 14.97 -10.37
C TYR A 333 10.32 16.44 -10.69
N LEU A 334 9.10 16.90 -10.45
CA LEU A 334 8.77 18.32 -10.43
C LEU A 334 7.86 18.63 -9.23
N TRP A 335 7.92 19.86 -8.79
CA TRP A 335 6.92 20.44 -7.90
C TRP A 335 6.65 21.90 -8.27
N GLY A 336 5.41 22.36 -8.02
CA GLY A 336 4.97 23.65 -8.52
C GLY A 336 3.69 24.17 -7.85
N ASN A 337 3.66 24.24 -6.53
CA ASN A 337 2.49 24.73 -5.77
C ASN A 337 1.16 24.06 -6.16
N ILE A 338 1.22 22.76 -6.48
CA ILE A 338 0.04 21.94 -6.75
C ILE A 338 -0.59 21.60 -5.39
N LYS A 339 -1.82 22.06 -5.15
CA LYS A 339 -2.49 21.90 -3.84
C LYS A 339 -3.59 20.88 -3.86
N GLU A 340 -4.22 20.66 -5.00
CA GLU A 340 -5.33 19.74 -5.14
C GLU A 340 -4.84 18.37 -5.59
N VAL A 341 -5.27 17.34 -4.85
CA VAL A 341 -4.93 15.93 -5.10
C VAL A 341 -5.35 15.48 -6.50
N LEU A 342 -6.46 16.01 -6.97
CA LEU A 342 -7.05 15.63 -8.24
C LEU A 342 -6.31 16.22 -9.46
N ASP A 343 -5.44 17.21 -9.25
CA ASP A 343 -4.72 17.87 -10.34
C ASP A 343 -3.58 17.02 -10.92
N ALA A 344 -2.93 16.19 -10.09
CA ALA A 344 -1.77 15.39 -10.48
C ALA A 344 -2.05 13.88 -10.32
N ARG A 345 -2.88 13.34 -11.18
CA ARG A 345 -3.22 11.90 -11.17
C ARG A 345 -2.09 11.08 -11.77
N VAL A 346 -1.80 9.95 -11.17
CA VAL A 346 -0.89 8.96 -11.74
C VAL A 346 -1.49 8.42 -13.06
N GLY A 347 -0.66 8.31 -14.10
CA GLY A 347 -1.10 7.96 -15.46
C GLY A 347 -1.50 9.14 -16.33
N ASP A 348 -1.53 10.37 -15.79
CA ASP A 348 -1.83 11.57 -16.58
C ASP A 348 -0.61 11.99 -17.41
N THR A 349 -0.88 12.73 -18.46
CA THR A 349 0.11 13.29 -19.37
C THR A 349 0.36 14.77 -19.06
N ILE A 350 1.63 15.09 -18.82
CA ILE A 350 2.07 16.48 -18.64
C ILE A 350 2.52 17.06 -19.98
N VAL A 351 2.05 18.26 -20.31
CA VAL A 351 2.44 19.00 -21.50
C VAL A 351 2.81 20.45 -21.16
N LEU A 352 3.56 21.12 -22.02
CA LEU A 352 3.79 22.55 -21.86
C LEU A 352 2.54 23.35 -22.24
N ALA A 353 2.03 24.16 -21.32
CA ALA A 353 0.81 24.95 -21.51
C ALA A 353 0.92 25.90 -22.72
N LYS A 354 2.13 26.43 -22.99
CA LYS A 354 2.38 27.29 -24.15
C LYS A 354 2.21 26.51 -25.46
N GLU A 355 2.86 25.37 -25.59
CA GLU A 355 2.80 24.54 -26.80
C GLU A 355 1.38 24.04 -27.06
N TYR A 356 0.69 23.64 -26.00
CA TYR A 356 -0.71 23.22 -26.09
C TYR A 356 -1.62 24.33 -26.62
N LYS A 357 -1.51 25.55 -26.08
CA LYS A 357 -2.29 26.73 -26.52
C LYS A 357 -1.96 27.16 -27.93
N GLU A 358 -0.71 27.09 -28.34
CA GLU A 358 -0.29 27.45 -29.72
C GLU A 358 -0.88 26.46 -30.74
N ARG A 359 -0.84 25.15 -30.44
CA ARG A 359 -1.42 24.11 -31.29
C ARG A 359 -2.96 24.15 -31.29
N ALA A 360 -3.58 24.41 -30.16
CA ALA A 360 -5.03 24.56 -30.06
C ALA A 360 -5.59 25.65 -30.97
N LYS A 361 -4.84 26.73 -31.20
CA LYS A 361 -5.23 27.81 -32.13
C LYS A 361 -5.19 27.39 -33.60
N ALA A 362 -4.40 26.39 -33.95
CA ALA A 362 -4.23 25.90 -35.31
C ALA A 362 -5.25 24.81 -35.71
N ILE A 363 -5.95 24.24 -34.71
CA ILE A 363 -6.89 23.14 -34.88
C ILE A 363 -8.32 23.67 -34.99
N THR A 364 -9.02 23.31 -36.06
CA THR A 364 -10.42 23.73 -36.33
C THR A 364 -11.41 22.58 -36.29
N ASP A 365 -10.94 21.34 -36.18
CA ASP A 365 -11.75 20.10 -36.27
C ASP A 365 -12.14 19.52 -34.90
N GLY A 366 -11.74 20.16 -33.79
CA GLY A 366 -12.05 19.68 -32.44
C GLY A 366 -11.15 18.54 -31.94
N SER A 367 -10.10 18.15 -32.67
CA SER A 367 -9.12 17.18 -32.22
C SER A 367 -8.25 17.73 -31.07
N SER A 368 -7.67 16.86 -30.26
CA SER A 368 -6.77 17.28 -29.18
C SER A 368 -5.49 17.90 -29.75
N PRO A 369 -5.04 19.05 -29.25
CA PRO A 369 -3.80 19.72 -29.70
C PRO A 369 -2.54 18.90 -29.52
N ILE A 370 -2.51 18.09 -28.46
CA ILE A 370 -1.45 17.13 -28.15
C ILE A 370 -2.16 15.87 -27.67
N GLU A 371 -1.83 14.76 -28.28
CA GLU A 371 -2.38 13.44 -27.92
C GLU A 371 -1.85 13.01 -26.54
N ALA A 372 -2.76 12.61 -25.66
CA ALA A 372 -2.41 12.05 -24.37
C ALA A 372 -1.66 10.73 -24.57
N LEU A 373 -0.68 10.49 -23.73
CA LEU A 373 -0.01 9.18 -23.67
C LEU A 373 -1.00 8.13 -23.16
N PRO A 374 -0.83 6.85 -23.56
CA PRO A 374 -1.63 5.80 -22.95
C PRO A 374 -1.37 5.81 -21.44
N GLY A 375 -2.44 6.07 -20.68
CA GLY A 375 -2.41 6.06 -19.23
C GLY A 375 -2.44 4.63 -18.68
N TYR A 376 -2.43 4.53 -17.37
CA TYR A 376 -2.58 3.24 -16.70
C TYR A 376 -4.06 2.90 -16.55
N ALA A 377 -4.38 1.61 -16.52
CA ALA A 377 -5.72 1.16 -16.15
C ALA A 377 -6.02 1.59 -14.69
N ASP A 378 -7.27 1.96 -14.41
CA ASP A 378 -7.65 2.27 -13.03
C ASP A 378 -7.56 1.00 -12.17
N SER A 379 -7.03 1.15 -10.95
CA SER A 379 -7.01 0.06 -9.99
C SER A 379 -8.45 -0.22 -9.51
N VAL A 380 -8.83 -1.48 -9.55
CA VAL A 380 -10.13 -1.92 -9.04
C VAL A 380 -9.93 -2.52 -7.65
N PRO A 381 -10.48 -1.90 -6.60
CA PRO A 381 -10.40 -2.48 -5.25
C PRO A 381 -11.11 -3.83 -5.17
N MET A 382 -10.46 -4.79 -4.52
CA MET A 382 -10.99 -6.15 -4.34
C MET A 382 -11.57 -6.35 -2.93
N VAL A 383 -11.02 -5.66 -1.95
CA VAL A 383 -11.38 -5.76 -0.53
C VAL A 383 -11.88 -4.42 -0.04
N TYR A 384 -12.99 -4.45 0.69
CA TYR A 384 -13.57 -3.26 1.30
C TYR A 384 -13.68 -3.43 2.80
N CYS A 385 -13.32 -2.40 3.57
CA CYS A 385 -13.64 -2.32 4.99
C CYS A 385 -14.03 -0.90 5.40
N GLY A 386 -14.79 -0.78 6.48
CA GLY A 386 -15.08 0.51 7.10
C GLY A 386 -13.99 0.86 8.11
N LEU A 387 -13.48 2.08 8.02
CA LEU A 387 -12.53 2.68 8.95
C LEU A 387 -13.24 3.75 9.76
N PHE A 388 -13.28 3.60 11.07
CA PHE A 388 -13.93 4.54 11.97
C PHE A 388 -12.93 5.00 13.03
N PRO A 389 -12.85 6.30 13.33
CA PRO A 389 -12.00 6.74 14.41
C PRO A 389 -12.60 6.30 15.76
N VAL A 390 -11.74 6.03 16.74
CA VAL A 390 -12.17 5.70 18.11
C VAL A 390 -12.87 6.89 18.74
N ASP A 391 -12.30 8.07 18.57
CA ASP A 391 -12.88 9.33 19.01
C ASP A 391 -13.61 10.03 17.85
N ALA A 392 -14.90 10.38 18.08
CA ALA A 392 -15.73 10.99 17.05
C ALA A 392 -15.19 12.36 16.57
N ASP A 393 -14.43 13.06 17.40
CA ASP A 393 -13.82 14.35 17.07
C ASP A 393 -12.67 14.22 16.07
N GLU A 394 -12.11 13.03 15.88
CA GLU A 394 -11.04 12.73 14.91
C GLU A 394 -11.53 12.45 13.49
N TYR A 395 -12.84 12.51 13.23
CA TYR A 395 -13.39 12.25 11.90
C TYR A 395 -12.79 13.14 10.80
N GLU A 396 -12.65 14.43 11.06
CA GLU A 396 -12.05 15.38 10.12
C GLU A 396 -10.54 15.10 9.93
N GLY A 397 -9.84 14.72 11.01
CA GLY A 397 -8.45 14.29 10.96
C GLY A 397 -8.26 13.05 10.08
N LEU A 398 -9.14 12.06 10.23
CA LEU A 398 -9.14 10.84 9.40
C LEU A 398 -9.42 11.16 7.93
N ARG A 399 -10.34 12.08 7.62
CA ARG A 399 -10.60 12.50 6.24
C ARG A 399 -9.36 13.12 5.61
N ASP A 400 -8.69 14.01 6.32
CA ASP A 400 -7.48 14.68 5.84
C ASP A 400 -6.31 13.70 5.69
N ALA A 401 -6.16 12.74 6.60
CA ALA A 401 -5.17 11.68 6.52
C ALA A 401 -5.41 10.77 5.30
N LEU A 402 -6.65 10.30 5.08
CA LEU A 402 -7.01 9.49 3.92
C LEU A 402 -6.81 10.25 2.60
N SER A 403 -7.10 11.55 2.57
CA SER A 403 -6.85 12.40 1.41
C SER A 403 -5.36 12.49 1.08
N LYS A 404 -4.48 12.64 2.08
CA LYS A 404 -3.02 12.65 1.91
C LYS A 404 -2.47 11.27 1.53
N LEU A 405 -3.00 10.20 2.13
CA LEU A 405 -2.61 8.83 1.76
C LEU A 405 -2.97 8.50 0.33
N LYS A 406 -4.13 8.90 -0.15
CA LYS A 406 -4.56 8.68 -1.54
C LYS A 406 -3.63 9.32 -2.57
N LEU A 407 -2.88 10.38 -2.21
CA LEU A 407 -1.82 10.95 -3.04
C LEU A 407 -0.63 10.01 -3.19
N ASN A 408 -0.27 9.38 -2.08
CA ASN A 408 0.86 8.46 -2.04
C ASN A 408 0.50 7.06 -2.53
N ASP A 409 -0.80 6.75 -2.58
CA ASP A 409 -1.36 5.45 -2.90
C ASP A 409 -2.60 5.63 -3.79
N ALA A 410 -2.39 5.60 -5.10
CA ALA A 410 -3.45 5.80 -6.09
C ALA A 410 -4.49 4.68 -6.09
N ALA A 411 -4.18 3.52 -5.52
CA ALA A 411 -5.08 2.37 -5.45
C ALA A 411 -6.11 2.50 -4.31
N LEU A 412 -5.85 3.33 -3.30
CA LEU A 412 -6.76 3.56 -2.20
C LEU A 412 -8.00 4.33 -2.67
N THR A 413 -9.17 3.76 -2.43
CA THR A 413 -10.46 4.45 -2.62
C THR A 413 -11.16 4.60 -1.28
N TYR A 414 -11.84 5.72 -1.06
CA TYR A 414 -12.61 5.92 0.17
C TYR A 414 -13.86 6.76 -0.08
N GLU A 415 -14.92 6.43 0.65
CA GLU A 415 -16.21 7.12 0.63
C GLU A 415 -16.71 7.32 2.07
N PRO A 416 -17.42 8.41 2.36
CA PRO A 416 -18.01 8.59 3.69
C PRO A 416 -19.00 7.48 4.03
N GLU A 417 -18.89 6.92 5.23
CA GLU A 417 -19.81 5.91 5.76
C GLU A 417 -20.28 6.31 7.15
N SER A 418 -21.52 5.97 7.48
CA SER A 418 -22.06 6.18 8.82
C SER A 418 -22.63 4.90 9.40
N SER A 419 -22.27 4.61 10.63
CA SER A 419 -22.78 3.47 11.40
C SER A 419 -23.50 3.96 12.64
N GLN A 420 -24.73 3.46 12.87
CA GLN A 420 -25.48 3.79 14.10
C GLN A 420 -24.79 3.36 15.40
N ALA A 421 -23.88 2.38 15.32
CA ALA A 421 -23.18 1.83 16.48
C ALA A 421 -21.84 2.51 16.76
N ILE A 422 -21.11 2.93 15.72
CA ILE A 422 -19.73 3.45 15.85
C ILE A 422 -19.70 4.95 15.56
N GLY A 423 -20.59 5.48 14.71
CA GLY A 423 -20.61 6.88 14.32
C GLY A 423 -20.23 7.08 12.85
N PHE A 424 -19.54 8.17 12.57
CA PHE A 424 -19.08 8.53 11.22
C PHE A 424 -17.68 7.97 10.96
N GLY A 425 -17.45 7.50 9.74
CA GLY A 425 -16.19 6.96 9.28
C GLY A 425 -16.11 6.96 7.77
N PHE A 426 -15.23 6.13 7.23
CA PHE A 426 -15.04 5.99 5.80
C PHE A 426 -15.04 4.52 5.42
N ARG A 427 -15.71 4.21 4.32
CA ARG A 427 -15.59 2.96 3.64
C ARG A 427 -14.42 3.04 2.68
N CYS A 428 -13.42 2.18 2.89
CA CYS A 428 -12.22 2.15 2.10
C CYS A 428 -12.15 0.88 1.25
N GLY A 429 -11.66 1.03 0.02
CA GLY A 429 -11.38 -0.08 -0.89
C GLY A 429 -9.88 -0.27 -1.06
N PHE A 430 -9.44 -1.51 -1.05
CA PHE A 430 -8.05 -1.94 -1.06
C PHE A 430 -7.82 -3.01 -2.12
N LEU A 431 -6.57 -3.16 -2.60
CA LEU A 431 -6.20 -4.20 -3.55
C LEU A 431 -6.19 -5.59 -2.92
N GLY A 432 -5.84 -5.69 -1.64
CA GLY A 432 -5.80 -6.96 -0.90
C GLY A 432 -5.75 -6.73 0.60
N LEU A 433 -5.55 -7.81 1.37
CA LEU A 433 -5.45 -7.72 2.84
C LEU A 433 -4.18 -7.04 3.31
N LEU A 434 -3.04 -7.38 2.72
CA LEU A 434 -1.77 -6.77 3.09
C LEU A 434 -1.81 -5.26 2.83
N HIS A 435 -2.40 -4.82 1.71
CA HIS A 435 -2.62 -3.42 1.42
C HIS A 435 -3.49 -2.76 2.50
N MET A 436 -4.60 -3.39 2.91
CA MET A 436 -5.47 -2.90 4.00
C MET A 436 -4.71 -2.77 5.33
N GLU A 437 -3.92 -3.76 5.72
CA GLU A 437 -3.12 -3.73 6.94
C GLU A 437 -2.10 -2.59 6.93
N ILE A 438 -1.40 -2.41 5.81
CA ILE A 438 -0.41 -1.35 5.64
C ILE A 438 -1.05 0.03 5.76
N VAL A 439 -2.18 0.26 5.10
CA VAL A 439 -2.90 1.55 5.19
C VAL A 439 -3.36 1.82 6.63
N ASN A 440 -3.90 0.81 7.32
CA ASN A 440 -4.31 0.95 8.72
C ASN A 440 -3.13 1.29 9.63
N GLU A 441 -2.01 0.60 9.47
CA GLU A 441 -0.80 0.81 10.26
C GLU A 441 -0.18 2.19 9.97
N ARG A 442 -0.22 2.65 8.72
CA ARG A 442 0.20 3.99 8.33
C ARG A 442 -0.68 5.08 8.95
N LEU A 443 -2.00 4.91 8.92
CA LEU A 443 -2.92 5.85 9.57
C LEU A 443 -2.64 5.98 11.06
N GLN A 444 -2.35 4.87 11.71
CA GLN A 444 -2.02 4.84 13.13
C GLN A 444 -0.63 5.46 13.44
N ARG A 445 0.41 5.11 12.66
CA ARG A 445 1.79 5.54 12.95
C ARG A 445 2.11 6.95 12.42
N GLU A 446 1.68 7.29 11.19
CA GLU A 446 2.02 8.55 10.54
C GLU A 446 1.08 9.70 10.96
N TYR A 447 -0.17 9.39 11.31
CA TYR A 447 -1.21 10.38 11.62
C TYR A 447 -1.73 10.32 13.04
N ASP A 448 -1.26 9.35 13.86
CA ASP A 448 -1.65 9.16 15.28
C ASP A 448 -3.17 9.02 15.46
N ILE A 449 -3.83 8.29 14.57
CA ILE A 449 -5.28 8.07 14.58
C ILE A 449 -5.57 6.63 14.99
N ASP A 450 -6.27 6.44 16.10
CA ASP A 450 -6.75 5.15 16.52
C ASP A 450 -8.02 4.76 15.75
N LEU A 451 -7.99 3.58 15.11
CA LEU A 451 -9.02 3.12 14.20
C LEU A 451 -9.77 1.89 14.69
N ILE A 452 -11.08 1.88 14.44
CA ILE A 452 -11.92 0.69 14.49
C ILE A 452 -12.14 0.25 13.05
N THR A 453 -11.67 -0.96 12.70
CA THR A 453 -11.87 -1.56 11.39
C THR A 453 -13.04 -2.53 11.41
N THR A 454 -13.86 -2.55 10.36
CA THR A 454 -14.89 -3.59 10.18
C THR A 454 -14.28 -4.82 9.49
N ALA A 455 -14.99 -5.95 9.52
CA ALA A 455 -14.56 -7.13 8.79
C ALA A 455 -14.40 -6.84 7.29
N PRO A 456 -13.31 -7.31 6.65
CA PRO A 456 -13.14 -7.16 5.22
C PRO A 456 -14.27 -7.86 4.47
N SER A 457 -14.75 -7.23 3.43
CA SER A 457 -15.84 -7.72 2.59
C SER A 457 -15.49 -7.55 1.12
N VAL A 458 -16.04 -8.44 0.29
CA VAL A 458 -15.98 -8.31 -1.17
C VAL A 458 -17.26 -7.65 -1.68
N VAL A 459 -17.24 -7.18 -2.90
CA VAL A 459 -18.45 -6.66 -3.57
C VAL A 459 -19.26 -7.83 -4.08
N TYR A 460 -20.52 -7.91 -3.64
CA TYR A 460 -21.50 -8.87 -4.15
C TYR A 460 -22.49 -8.16 -5.07
N LYS A 461 -23.08 -8.91 -5.99
CA LYS A 461 -24.14 -8.43 -6.87
C LYS A 461 -25.41 -9.22 -6.57
N ILE A 462 -26.51 -8.54 -6.40
CA ILE A 462 -27.82 -9.18 -6.15
C ILE A 462 -28.74 -8.85 -7.30
N GLN A 463 -29.24 -9.88 -7.95
CA GLN A 463 -30.29 -9.73 -8.95
C GLN A 463 -31.65 -9.85 -8.26
N LYS A 464 -32.38 -8.75 -8.22
CA LYS A 464 -33.70 -8.66 -7.59
C LYS A 464 -34.67 -7.97 -8.52
N ASN A 465 -35.77 -8.64 -8.86
CA ASN A 465 -36.82 -8.11 -9.77
C ASN A 465 -36.28 -7.64 -11.14
N GLY A 466 -35.16 -8.19 -11.63
CA GLY A 466 -34.51 -7.79 -12.89
C GLY A 466 -33.54 -6.60 -12.76
N GLU A 467 -33.36 -6.05 -11.58
CA GLU A 467 -32.38 -5.02 -11.29
C GLU A 467 -31.14 -5.64 -10.61
N GLU A 468 -29.94 -5.16 -10.99
CA GLU A 468 -28.68 -5.52 -10.35
C GLU A 468 -28.36 -4.53 -9.23
N ILE A 469 -28.31 -5.02 -8.00
CA ILE A 469 -27.96 -4.23 -6.81
C ILE A 469 -26.55 -4.61 -6.40
N ILE A 470 -25.66 -3.62 -6.35
CA ILE A 470 -24.30 -3.79 -5.85
C ILE A 470 -24.32 -3.74 -4.32
N VAL A 471 -23.85 -4.80 -3.69
CA VAL A 471 -23.77 -4.95 -2.23
C VAL A 471 -22.31 -5.01 -1.84
N ASP A 472 -21.82 -3.93 -1.35
CA ASP A 472 -20.45 -3.72 -0.89
C ASP A 472 -20.32 -3.84 0.64
N THR A 473 -21.42 -3.69 1.37
CA THR A 473 -21.49 -3.86 2.82
C THR A 473 -22.53 -4.92 3.20
N PRO A 474 -22.28 -5.73 4.26
CA PRO A 474 -23.29 -6.65 4.75
C PRO A 474 -24.61 -5.98 5.11
N TYR A 475 -24.57 -4.71 5.51
CA TYR A 475 -25.77 -3.96 5.89
C TYR A 475 -26.66 -3.59 4.70
N LYS A 476 -26.10 -3.37 3.51
CA LYS A 476 -26.85 -3.11 2.28
C LYS A 476 -27.51 -4.36 1.68
N MET A 477 -27.19 -5.56 2.21
CA MET A 477 -27.77 -6.80 1.71
C MET A 477 -29.28 -6.86 1.99
N PRO A 478 -30.16 -6.87 0.97
CA PRO A 478 -31.60 -6.99 1.15
C PRO A 478 -31.97 -8.43 1.60
N ASP A 479 -33.13 -8.56 2.16
CA ASP A 479 -33.70 -9.91 2.41
C ASP A 479 -33.99 -10.56 1.06
N LEU A 480 -33.34 -11.69 0.79
CA LEU A 480 -33.46 -12.44 -0.45
C LEU A 480 -34.74 -13.28 -0.46
N GLN A 481 -35.52 -13.21 -1.53
CA GLN A 481 -36.66 -14.04 -1.82
C GLN A 481 -36.24 -15.26 -2.67
N ARG A 482 -37.17 -16.18 -2.94
CA ARG A 482 -36.85 -17.42 -3.69
C ARG A 482 -36.37 -17.17 -5.12
N ASP A 483 -36.85 -16.07 -5.74
CA ASP A 483 -36.56 -15.71 -7.12
C ASP A 483 -35.34 -14.76 -7.25
N ASP A 484 -34.80 -14.27 -6.11
CA ASP A 484 -33.62 -13.44 -6.06
C ASP A 484 -32.36 -14.28 -6.11
N SER A 485 -31.34 -13.86 -6.85
CA SER A 485 -30.02 -14.52 -6.88
C SER A 485 -28.93 -13.61 -6.36
N ALA A 486 -28.11 -14.12 -5.49
CA ALA A 486 -26.89 -13.45 -5.05
C ALA A 486 -25.69 -13.99 -5.86
N LEU A 487 -24.90 -13.08 -6.40
CA LEU A 487 -23.73 -13.38 -7.19
C LEU A 487 -22.49 -13.03 -6.37
N GLU A 488 -21.55 -13.97 -6.27
CA GLU A 488 -20.24 -13.74 -5.64
C GLU A 488 -19.12 -13.68 -6.69
N PRO A 489 -18.07 -12.85 -6.47
CA PRO A 489 -16.93 -12.81 -7.37
C PRO A 489 -16.10 -14.08 -7.25
N PHE A 490 -15.75 -14.67 -8.38
CA PHE A 490 -14.85 -15.82 -8.48
C PHE A 490 -13.50 -15.38 -9.01
N VAL A 491 -12.46 -16.01 -8.49
CA VAL A 491 -11.08 -15.82 -8.92
C VAL A 491 -10.53 -17.11 -9.51
N ARG A 492 -9.68 -16.96 -10.53
CA ARG A 492 -8.77 -18.00 -10.98
C ARG A 492 -7.51 -17.87 -10.15
N MET A 493 -7.17 -18.93 -9.48
CA MET A 493 -5.98 -19.00 -8.65
C MET A 493 -5.00 -20.01 -9.23
N GLU A 494 -3.76 -19.60 -9.33
CA GLU A 494 -2.64 -20.45 -9.71
C GLU A 494 -1.71 -20.63 -8.51
N ILE A 495 -1.55 -21.88 -8.08
CA ILE A 495 -0.73 -22.23 -6.93
C ILE A 495 0.46 -23.04 -7.42
N LEU A 496 1.66 -22.46 -7.28
CA LEU A 496 2.92 -23.14 -7.55
C LEU A 496 3.41 -23.82 -6.26
N THR A 497 3.66 -25.12 -6.32
CA THR A 497 4.04 -25.89 -5.13
C THR A 497 4.93 -27.08 -5.52
N PRO A 498 5.82 -27.56 -4.61
CA PRO A 498 6.46 -28.86 -4.78
C PRO A 498 5.42 -29.97 -4.84
N SER A 499 5.64 -30.95 -5.74
CA SER A 499 4.66 -32.02 -6.03
C SER A 499 4.26 -32.84 -4.81
N GLU A 500 5.10 -32.89 -3.77
CA GLU A 500 4.82 -33.58 -2.51
C GLU A 500 3.67 -32.95 -1.72
N TYR A 501 3.38 -31.65 -1.90
CA TYR A 501 2.30 -30.93 -1.21
C TYR A 501 1.00 -30.83 -2.03
N ASN A 502 0.94 -31.41 -3.24
CA ASN A 502 -0.26 -31.34 -4.08
C ASN A 502 -1.51 -31.81 -3.34
N GLY A 503 -1.41 -32.88 -2.56
CA GLY A 503 -2.54 -33.40 -1.79
C GLY A 503 -3.06 -32.38 -0.76
N ALA A 504 -2.18 -31.72 -0.03
CA ALA A 504 -2.55 -30.73 0.97
C ALA A 504 -3.18 -29.46 0.34
N VAL A 505 -2.68 -29.06 -0.84
CA VAL A 505 -3.24 -27.93 -1.60
C VAL A 505 -4.61 -28.27 -2.17
N ILE A 506 -4.80 -29.49 -2.68
CA ILE A 506 -6.09 -29.94 -3.20
C ILE A 506 -7.13 -30.00 -2.07
N GLU A 507 -6.77 -30.50 -0.90
CA GLU A 507 -7.65 -30.53 0.27
C GLU A 507 -8.06 -29.11 0.69
N LEU A 508 -7.11 -28.19 0.79
CA LEU A 508 -7.38 -26.77 1.11
C LEU A 508 -8.34 -26.13 0.10
N GLY A 509 -8.10 -26.32 -1.22
CA GLY A 509 -8.97 -25.79 -2.26
C GLY A 509 -10.41 -26.32 -2.15
N GLN A 510 -10.57 -27.61 -1.85
CA GLN A 510 -11.90 -28.22 -1.66
C GLN A 510 -12.60 -27.70 -0.39
N GLU A 511 -11.89 -27.54 0.73
CA GLU A 511 -12.43 -26.95 1.96
C GLU A 511 -12.97 -25.54 1.72
N ARG A 512 -12.39 -24.79 0.76
CA ARG A 512 -12.76 -23.42 0.40
C ARG A 512 -13.70 -23.33 -0.80
N ARG A 513 -14.49 -24.35 -1.08
CA ARG A 513 -15.48 -24.40 -2.18
C ARG A 513 -14.84 -24.23 -3.56
N GLY A 514 -13.56 -24.51 -3.70
CA GLY A 514 -12.82 -24.38 -4.94
C GLY A 514 -13.11 -25.49 -5.93
N VAL A 515 -13.10 -25.13 -7.22
CA VAL A 515 -13.21 -26.06 -8.33
C VAL A 515 -11.84 -26.24 -8.96
N LEU A 516 -11.26 -27.42 -8.80
CA LEU A 516 -9.99 -27.77 -9.45
C LEU A 516 -10.17 -27.78 -10.97
N LYS A 517 -9.34 -27.05 -11.71
CA LYS A 517 -9.37 -26.98 -13.17
C LYS A 517 -8.28 -27.81 -13.80
N ASP A 518 -7.06 -27.62 -13.38
CA ASP A 518 -5.91 -28.26 -13.99
C ASP A 518 -4.76 -28.45 -13.00
N ILE A 519 -3.90 -29.44 -13.25
CA ILE A 519 -2.63 -29.63 -12.55
C ILE A 519 -1.55 -29.81 -13.61
N LYS A 520 -0.68 -28.80 -13.74
CA LYS A 520 0.44 -28.85 -14.67
C LYS A 520 1.73 -29.12 -13.92
N TYR A 521 2.47 -30.10 -14.35
CA TYR A 521 3.80 -30.38 -13.82
C TYR A 521 4.82 -29.58 -14.66
N LEU A 522 5.41 -28.55 -14.07
CA LEU A 522 6.45 -27.76 -14.71
C LEU A 522 7.77 -28.54 -14.75
N THR A 523 8.09 -29.18 -13.63
CA THR A 523 9.22 -30.10 -13.49
C THR A 523 8.75 -31.37 -12.75
N PRO A 524 9.52 -32.45 -12.72
CA PRO A 524 9.17 -33.65 -11.96
C PRO A 524 8.91 -33.36 -10.46
N THR A 525 9.48 -32.30 -9.93
CA THR A 525 9.41 -31.90 -8.51
C THR A 525 8.46 -30.77 -8.22
N ARG A 526 7.99 -30.01 -9.24
CA ARG A 526 7.12 -28.84 -9.08
C ARG A 526 5.90 -28.88 -10.00
N SER A 527 4.78 -28.44 -9.46
CA SER A 527 3.49 -28.40 -10.15
C SER A 527 2.79 -27.07 -9.92
N THR A 528 2.05 -26.63 -10.93
CA THR A 528 1.07 -25.54 -10.83
C THR A 528 -0.31 -26.13 -10.78
N ILE A 529 -1.07 -25.76 -9.74
CA ILE A 529 -2.45 -26.17 -9.53
C ILE A 529 -3.35 -25.00 -9.81
N GLN A 530 -4.28 -25.14 -10.76
CA GLN A 530 -5.25 -24.10 -11.11
C GLN A 530 -6.60 -24.39 -10.47
N TYR A 531 -7.06 -23.40 -9.71
CA TYR A 531 -8.38 -23.41 -9.05
C TYR A 531 -9.25 -22.25 -9.52
N GLU A 532 -10.56 -22.44 -9.47
CA GLU A 532 -11.52 -21.35 -9.43
C GLU A 532 -12.18 -21.35 -8.05
N LEU A 533 -12.04 -20.25 -7.32
CA LEU A 533 -12.45 -20.08 -5.93
C LEU A 533 -13.30 -18.82 -5.77
N PRO A 534 -14.25 -18.79 -4.83
CA PRO A 534 -14.89 -17.53 -4.45
C PRO A 534 -13.88 -16.61 -3.76
N LEU A 535 -13.83 -15.34 -4.17
CA LEU A 535 -12.88 -14.36 -3.63
C LEU A 535 -13.03 -14.21 -2.10
N GLY A 536 -14.26 -14.25 -1.58
CA GLY A 536 -14.51 -14.14 -0.14
C GLY A 536 -13.87 -15.25 0.72
N GLU A 537 -13.63 -16.45 0.16
CA GLU A 537 -12.94 -17.54 0.85
C GLU A 537 -11.40 -17.43 0.75
N VAL A 538 -10.91 -16.66 -0.24
CA VAL A 538 -9.47 -16.44 -0.44
C VAL A 538 -8.94 -15.36 0.49
N ILE A 539 -9.71 -14.28 0.65
CA ILE A 539 -9.28 -13.08 1.39
C ILE A 539 -9.04 -13.36 2.87
N THR A 540 -9.76 -14.30 3.49
CA THR A 540 -9.74 -14.44 4.96
C THR A 540 -8.45 -15.03 5.51
N ASP A 541 -8.10 -16.24 5.14
CA ASP A 541 -6.95 -16.98 5.74
C ASP A 541 -6.33 -18.02 4.79
N PHE A 542 -6.70 -17.96 3.51
CA PHE A 542 -6.25 -18.96 2.53
C PHE A 542 -4.72 -18.96 2.38
N PHE A 543 -4.12 -17.79 2.30
CA PHE A 543 -2.66 -17.64 2.14
C PHE A 543 -1.91 -18.25 3.33
N ASP A 544 -2.34 -17.94 4.56
CA ASP A 544 -1.71 -18.44 5.78
C ASP A 544 -1.84 -19.96 5.92
N GLN A 545 -3.04 -20.49 5.60
CA GLN A 545 -3.28 -21.92 5.54
C GLN A 545 -2.43 -22.62 4.47
N LEU A 546 -2.31 -22.01 3.30
CA LEU A 546 -1.47 -22.51 2.20
C LEU A 546 -0.01 -22.60 2.65
N LYS A 547 0.54 -21.51 3.18
CA LYS A 547 1.93 -21.45 3.68
C LYS A 547 2.16 -22.45 4.82
N SER A 548 1.23 -22.54 5.77
CA SER A 548 1.33 -23.48 6.89
C SER A 548 1.34 -24.94 6.43
N ARG A 549 0.41 -25.34 5.53
CA ARG A 549 0.28 -26.72 5.04
C ARG A 549 1.43 -27.14 4.12
N THR A 550 2.07 -26.18 3.47
CA THR A 550 3.19 -26.42 2.54
C THR A 550 4.55 -26.04 3.12
N LYS A 551 4.64 -25.78 4.44
CA LYS A 551 5.87 -25.35 5.13
C LYS A 551 6.52 -24.12 4.50
N GLY A 552 5.74 -23.23 3.92
CA GLY A 552 6.20 -22.02 3.27
C GLY A 552 6.59 -22.17 1.79
N TYR A 553 6.57 -23.38 1.23
CA TYR A 553 7.05 -23.62 -0.14
C TYR A 553 6.05 -23.28 -1.24
N ALA A 554 4.75 -23.19 -0.95
CA ALA A 554 3.78 -22.81 -1.98
C ALA A 554 3.66 -21.31 -2.11
N SER A 555 3.55 -20.85 -3.34
CA SER A 555 3.15 -19.50 -3.68
C SER A 555 1.87 -19.51 -4.49
N MET A 556 1.10 -18.44 -4.43
CA MET A 556 -0.15 -18.31 -5.16
C MET A 556 -0.27 -16.96 -5.83
N GLU A 557 -1.03 -16.95 -6.90
CA GLU A 557 -1.50 -15.76 -7.57
C GLU A 557 -2.95 -15.93 -7.97
N TYR A 558 -3.72 -14.83 -8.03
CA TYR A 558 -5.12 -14.91 -8.40
C TYR A 558 -5.55 -13.70 -9.25
N SER A 559 -6.53 -13.94 -10.12
CA SER A 559 -7.17 -12.93 -10.95
C SER A 559 -8.68 -13.10 -10.91
N ILE A 560 -9.44 -11.98 -10.93
CA ILE A 560 -10.91 -12.03 -10.98
C ILE A 560 -11.34 -12.53 -12.36
N ILE A 561 -12.31 -13.45 -12.39
CA ILE A 561 -12.87 -14.00 -13.63
C ILE A 561 -14.25 -13.42 -13.88
N ASP A 562 -15.21 -13.81 -13.04
CA ASP A 562 -16.64 -13.54 -13.22
C ASP A 562 -17.39 -13.53 -11.88
N TYR A 563 -18.67 -13.20 -11.96
CA TYR A 563 -19.60 -13.31 -10.85
C TYR A 563 -20.51 -14.51 -11.04
N ARG A 564 -20.62 -15.38 -10.05
CA ARG A 564 -21.41 -16.61 -10.11
C ARG A 564 -22.50 -16.66 -9.01
N PRO A 565 -23.66 -17.27 -9.33
CA PRO A 565 -24.72 -17.41 -8.32
C PRO A 565 -24.28 -18.31 -7.17
N SER A 566 -24.58 -17.87 -5.95
CA SER A 566 -24.25 -18.61 -4.72
C SER A 566 -25.30 -18.39 -3.63
N ASP A 567 -25.46 -19.37 -2.74
CA ASP A 567 -26.41 -19.28 -1.62
C ASP A 567 -25.79 -18.49 -0.45
N LEU A 568 -25.78 -17.17 -0.62
CA LEU A 568 -25.21 -16.23 0.36
C LEU A 568 -26.28 -15.81 1.38
N VAL A 569 -25.86 -15.68 2.63
CA VAL A 569 -26.71 -15.20 3.72
C VAL A 569 -25.97 -14.16 4.55
N ARG A 570 -26.74 -13.18 5.05
CA ARG A 570 -26.21 -12.24 6.03
C ARG A 570 -26.26 -12.87 7.42
N LEU A 571 -25.10 -12.98 8.06
CA LEU A 571 -24.95 -13.42 9.42
C LEU A 571 -24.86 -12.21 10.34
N ASP A 572 -25.92 -11.98 11.09
CA ASP A 572 -26.05 -10.88 12.04
C ASP A 572 -25.62 -11.34 13.46
N ILE A 573 -24.80 -10.53 14.11
CA ILE A 573 -24.42 -10.75 15.52
C ILE A 573 -25.25 -9.83 16.41
N LYS A 574 -25.94 -10.43 17.40
CA LYS A 574 -26.71 -9.69 18.41
C LYS A 574 -26.06 -9.84 19.77
N ILE A 575 -25.72 -8.72 20.40
CA ILE A 575 -25.16 -8.66 21.74
C ILE A 575 -26.22 -8.04 22.66
N ASN A 576 -26.62 -8.75 23.71
CA ASN A 576 -27.73 -8.36 24.58
C ASN A 576 -29.05 -8.07 23.84
N TYR A 577 -29.31 -8.79 22.72
CA TYR A 577 -30.46 -8.63 21.80
C TYR A 577 -30.39 -7.38 20.91
N GLU A 578 -29.37 -6.54 21.01
CA GLU A 578 -29.11 -5.44 20.11
C GLU A 578 -28.22 -5.88 18.96
N LEU A 579 -28.50 -5.43 17.75
CA LEU A 579 -27.72 -5.74 16.55
C LEU A 579 -26.36 -5.03 16.62
N ALA A 580 -25.26 -5.77 16.56
CA ALA A 580 -23.93 -5.26 16.39
C ALA A 580 -23.60 -5.17 14.90
N ALA A 581 -24.08 -4.13 14.22
CA ALA A 581 -23.98 -3.99 12.77
C ALA A 581 -22.55 -4.16 12.20
N PRO A 582 -21.48 -3.66 12.84
CA PRO A 582 -20.11 -3.82 12.33
C PRO A 582 -19.59 -5.25 12.36
N LEU A 583 -20.23 -6.14 13.13
CA LEU A 583 -19.88 -7.55 13.24
C LEU A 583 -20.71 -8.45 12.28
N ALA A 584 -21.55 -7.85 11.44
CA ALA A 584 -22.30 -8.58 10.44
C ALA A 584 -21.37 -8.97 9.29
N VAL A 585 -21.51 -10.20 8.78
CA VAL A 585 -20.73 -10.73 7.66
C VAL A 585 -21.64 -11.42 6.65
N ILE A 586 -21.28 -11.38 5.37
CA ILE A 586 -21.95 -12.16 4.32
C ILE A 586 -21.16 -13.46 4.15
N VAL A 587 -21.83 -14.57 4.23
CA VAL A 587 -21.21 -15.90 4.17
C VAL A 587 -22.09 -16.89 3.40
N HIS A 588 -21.48 -17.95 2.88
CA HIS A 588 -22.24 -19.07 2.33
C HIS A 588 -23.05 -19.75 3.42
N ARG A 589 -24.29 -20.16 3.09
CA ARG A 589 -25.25 -20.75 4.04
C ARG A 589 -24.68 -21.95 4.81
N ASP A 590 -23.93 -22.81 4.14
CA ASP A 590 -23.36 -24.02 4.75
C ASP A 590 -22.34 -23.67 5.84
N ASN A 591 -21.54 -22.62 5.64
CA ASN A 591 -20.50 -22.18 6.58
C ASN A 591 -21.06 -21.29 7.71
N ALA A 592 -22.27 -20.74 7.55
CA ALA A 592 -22.85 -19.76 8.48
C ALA A 592 -22.94 -20.27 9.93
N GLN A 593 -23.29 -21.54 10.15
CA GLN A 593 -23.41 -22.10 11.49
C GLN A 593 -22.05 -22.28 12.17
N THR A 594 -21.04 -22.76 11.44
CA THR A 594 -19.70 -22.99 11.95
C THR A 594 -19.03 -21.66 12.30
N LEU A 595 -19.10 -20.68 11.40
CA LEU A 595 -18.58 -19.34 11.62
C LEU A 595 -19.30 -18.64 12.76
N GLY A 596 -20.64 -18.71 12.81
CA GLY A 596 -21.42 -18.12 13.89
C GLY A 596 -21.08 -18.68 15.28
N ARG A 597 -20.74 -19.98 15.39
CA ARG A 597 -20.26 -20.56 16.66
C ARG A 597 -18.88 -20.02 17.05
N LYS A 598 -17.93 -19.98 16.10
CA LYS A 598 -16.58 -19.47 16.34
C LYS A 598 -16.65 -18.00 16.80
N LEU A 599 -17.41 -17.16 16.09
CA LEU A 599 -17.65 -15.75 16.44
C LEU A 599 -18.23 -15.58 17.86
N CYS A 600 -19.31 -16.29 18.16
CA CYS A 600 -19.93 -16.21 19.49
C CYS A 600 -18.98 -16.65 20.61
N ALA A 601 -18.15 -17.67 20.38
CA ALA A 601 -17.17 -18.17 21.35
C ALA A 601 -16.06 -17.12 21.58
N LYS A 602 -15.47 -16.56 20.51
CA LYS A 602 -14.41 -15.55 20.60
C LYS A 602 -14.91 -14.27 21.29
N LEU A 603 -16.09 -13.78 20.89
CA LEU A 603 -16.72 -12.59 21.52
C LEU A 603 -17.01 -12.80 23.03
N LYS A 604 -17.34 -14.03 23.44
CA LYS A 604 -17.54 -14.38 24.85
C LYS A 604 -16.24 -14.26 25.67
N GLU A 605 -15.10 -14.54 25.07
CA GLU A 605 -13.79 -14.42 25.72
C GLU A 605 -13.36 -12.95 25.86
N LEU A 606 -13.59 -12.14 24.84
CA LEU A 606 -13.11 -10.76 24.73
C LEU A 606 -14.01 -9.76 25.48
N ILE A 607 -15.32 -9.96 25.44
CA ILE A 607 -16.23 -9.02 26.10
C ILE A 607 -16.18 -9.23 27.62
N PRO A 608 -15.85 -8.20 28.41
CA PRO A 608 -15.71 -8.31 29.86
C PRO A 608 -17.05 -8.61 30.51
N ARG A 609 -17.00 -9.41 31.61
CA ARG A 609 -18.18 -9.75 32.41
C ARG A 609 -18.79 -8.49 33.01
N GLN A 610 -20.11 -8.35 32.90
CA GLN A 610 -20.86 -7.27 33.50
C GLN A 610 -21.76 -7.75 34.66
N MET A 611 -22.48 -6.82 35.26
CA MET A 611 -23.35 -7.11 36.42
C MET A 611 -24.60 -7.95 36.04
N PHE A 612 -24.89 -8.09 34.74
CA PHE A 612 -26.01 -8.88 34.20
C PHE A 612 -25.55 -9.89 33.16
N LYS A 613 -26.40 -10.86 32.83
CA LYS A 613 -26.11 -11.86 31.82
C LYS A 613 -26.21 -11.25 30.41
N ILE A 614 -25.18 -11.38 29.60
CA ILE A 614 -25.14 -10.92 28.23
C ILE A 614 -25.27 -12.13 27.31
N PRO A 615 -26.37 -12.30 26.56
CA PRO A 615 -26.45 -13.25 25.48
C PRO A 615 -25.74 -12.69 24.24
N ILE A 616 -24.96 -13.52 23.56
CA ILE A 616 -24.35 -13.29 22.26
C ILE A 616 -24.99 -14.28 21.31
N GLN A 617 -25.56 -13.80 20.22
CA GLN A 617 -26.34 -14.63 19.29
C GLN A 617 -25.94 -14.33 17.86
N ALA A 618 -25.67 -15.38 17.09
CA ALA A 618 -25.53 -15.30 15.65
C ALA A 618 -26.85 -15.68 14.98
N CYS A 619 -27.36 -14.82 14.11
CA CYS A 619 -28.66 -14.93 13.51
C CYS A 619 -28.60 -14.83 11.99
N ILE A 620 -29.48 -15.55 11.29
CA ILE A 620 -29.80 -15.30 9.88
C ILE A 620 -31.23 -14.75 9.88
N GLY A 621 -31.35 -13.42 9.62
CA GLY A 621 -32.62 -12.73 9.81
C GLY A 621 -33.16 -12.85 11.24
N VAL A 622 -34.30 -13.55 11.41
CA VAL A 622 -34.93 -13.77 12.71
C VAL A 622 -34.40 -15.05 13.39
N LYS A 623 -33.87 -15.99 12.63
CA LYS A 623 -33.47 -17.31 13.13
C LYS A 623 -32.10 -17.27 13.81
N VAL A 624 -32.05 -17.63 15.08
CA VAL A 624 -30.78 -17.83 15.82
C VAL A 624 -30.16 -19.16 15.44
N ILE A 625 -28.93 -19.15 14.92
CA ILE A 625 -28.18 -20.34 14.50
C ILE A 625 -27.10 -20.76 15.51
N ALA A 626 -26.54 -19.79 16.24
CA ALA A 626 -25.61 -20.05 17.34
C ALA A 626 -25.86 -19.06 18.49
N SER A 627 -25.63 -19.49 19.71
CA SER A 627 -25.82 -18.64 20.90
C SER A 627 -24.85 -19.02 22.00
N GLU A 628 -24.17 -18.02 22.52
CA GLU A 628 -23.34 -18.09 23.72
C GLU A 628 -23.78 -17.05 24.74
N HIS A 629 -23.27 -17.15 25.96
CA HIS A 629 -23.60 -16.16 26.97
C HIS A 629 -22.46 -15.87 27.93
N ILE A 630 -22.31 -14.61 28.30
CA ILE A 630 -21.38 -14.16 29.33
C ILE A 630 -22.08 -14.17 30.67
N SER A 631 -21.51 -14.92 31.64
CA SER A 631 -22.04 -15.01 32.98
C SER A 631 -21.85 -13.68 33.75
N PRO A 632 -22.85 -13.22 34.49
CA PRO A 632 -22.75 -11.97 35.23
C PRO A 632 -21.77 -12.07 36.41
N ILE A 633 -21.14 -10.94 36.76
CA ILE A 633 -20.41 -10.82 38.01
C ILE A 633 -21.41 -11.06 39.15
N ARG A 634 -21.10 -11.94 40.06
CA ARG A 634 -21.93 -12.26 41.21
C ARG A 634 -21.22 -11.82 42.49
N LYS A 635 -21.89 -10.99 43.28
CA LYS A 635 -21.48 -10.73 44.66
C LYS A 635 -22.02 -11.89 45.50
N ASP A 636 -21.19 -12.47 46.35
CA ASP A 636 -21.67 -13.50 47.30
C ASP A 636 -22.51 -12.79 48.39
N VAL A 637 -23.83 -12.80 48.15
CA VAL A 637 -24.79 -12.19 49.12
C VAL A 637 -25.12 -13.13 50.28
N LEU A 638 -24.62 -14.39 50.19
CA LEU A 638 -24.86 -15.43 51.18
C LEU A 638 -23.70 -15.57 52.18
N ALA A 639 -22.53 -14.97 51.93
CA ALA A 639 -21.34 -15.03 52.79
C ALA A 639 -21.59 -14.65 54.24
N LYS A 640 -22.56 -13.77 54.51
CA LYS A 640 -22.95 -13.36 55.85
C LYS A 640 -24.14 -14.09 56.42
N CYS A 641 -24.67 -15.15 55.74
CA CYS A 641 -25.76 -15.96 56.21
C CYS A 641 -25.22 -17.20 56.92
N TYR A 642 -24.90 -17.02 58.22
CA TYR A 642 -24.56 -18.13 59.10
C TYR A 642 -25.86 -18.87 59.50
N GLY A 643 -25.91 -20.20 59.37
CA GLY A 643 -27.05 -21.04 59.76
C GLY A 643 -27.99 -21.40 58.61
N GLY A 644 -28.88 -22.35 58.86
CA GLY A 644 -29.72 -23.04 57.89
C GLY A 644 -30.97 -22.31 57.42
N ASP A 645 -31.09 -21.00 57.54
CA ASP A 645 -32.28 -20.25 57.08
C ASP A 645 -32.37 -20.20 55.55
N ILE A 646 -33.00 -21.17 54.98
CA ILE A 646 -33.23 -21.33 53.54
C ILE A 646 -34.10 -20.21 52.99
N THR A 647 -35.05 -19.69 53.80
CA THR A 647 -35.99 -18.67 53.36
C THR A 647 -35.28 -17.32 53.16
N ARG A 648 -34.41 -16.95 54.10
CA ARG A 648 -33.56 -15.78 54.00
C ARG A 648 -32.59 -15.82 52.79
N LYS A 649 -31.96 -16.99 52.60
CA LYS A 649 -31.09 -17.23 51.43
C LYS A 649 -31.85 -17.07 50.10
N LYS A 650 -33.03 -17.66 49.96
CA LYS A 650 -33.90 -17.53 48.79
C LYS A 650 -34.33 -16.05 48.55
N LYS A 651 -34.70 -15.33 49.63
CA LYS A 651 -35.09 -13.91 49.55
C LYS A 651 -33.95 -13.00 49.09
N LEU A 652 -32.71 -13.21 49.56
CA LEU A 652 -31.53 -12.48 49.15
C LEU A 652 -31.17 -12.76 47.67
N LEU A 653 -31.20 -14.02 47.24
CA LEU A 653 -30.98 -14.39 45.86
C LEU A 653 -32.04 -13.79 44.93
N SER A 654 -33.31 -13.83 45.31
CA SER A 654 -34.41 -13.22 44.55
C SER A 654 -34.25 -11.71 44.43
N LYS A 655 -33.84 -11.01 45.53
CA LYS A 655 -33.56 -9.57 45.49
C LYS A 655 -32.39 -9.25 44.54
N GLN A 656 -31.32 -10.04 44.56
CA GLN A 656 -30.19 -9.91 43.65
C GLN A 656 -30.65 -10.15 42.20
N ALA A 657 -31.45 -11.16 41.90
CA ALA A 657 -31.98 -11.42 40.56
C ALA A 657 -32.86 -10.28 40.04
N LYS A 658 -33.75 -9.70 40.90
CA LYS A 658 -34.54 -8.52 40.50
C LYS A 658 -33.67 -7.29 40.22
N GLY A 659 -32.63 -7.04 41.03
CA GLY A 659 -31.66 -5.97 40.80
C GLY A 659 -30.92 -6.13 39.44
N LYS A 660 -30.45 -7.33 39.13
CA LYS A 660 -29.81 -7.64 37.84
C LYS A 660 -30.76 -7.47 36.65
N LYS A 661 -32.04 -7.83 36.80
CA LYS A 661 -33.05 -7.63 35.74
C LYS A 661 -33.26 -6.13 35.45
N ARG A 662 -33.26 -5.28 36.48
CA ARG A 662 -33.33 -3.82 36.32
C ARG A 662 -32.06 -3.26 35.66
N MET A 663 -30.87 -3.72 36.07
CA MET A 663 -29.61 -3.29 35.43
C MET A 663 -29.55 -3.66 33.97
N LYS A 664 -30.08 -4.82 33.60
CA LYS A 664 -30.14 -5.27 32.19
C LYS A 664 -30.99 -4.35 31.31
N SER A 665 -32.08 -3.74 31.83
CA SER A 665 -32.96 -2.87 31.06
C SER A 665 -32.40 -1.44 30.88
N ILE A 666 -31.34 -1.06 31.57
CA ILE A 666 -30.74 0.29 31.56
C ILE A 666 -29.32 0.28 30.99
N GLY A 667 -28.59 -0.85 31.16
CA GLY A 667 -27.17 -0.93 30.79
C GLY A 667 -26.95 -1.21 29.31
N LYS A 668 -26.22 -0.33 28.64
CA LYS A 668 -25.62 -0.61 27.33
C LYS A 668 -24.37 -1.49 27.54
N VAL A 669 -24.12 -2.39 26.62
CA VAL A 669 -22.92 -3.23 26.62
C VAL A 669 -21.86 -2.53 25.79
N SER A 670 -20.77 -2.11 26.44
CA SER A 670 -19.58 -1.64 25.74
C SER A 670 -18.87 -2.85 25.14
N VAL A 671 -18.68 -2.82 23.81
CA VAL A 671 -17.91 -3.83 23.08
C VAL A 671 -16.50 -3.26 22.93
N PRO A 672 -15.47 -3.91 23.48
CA PRO A 672 -14.09 -3.43 23.33
C PRO A 672 -13.63 -3.51 21.87
N GLN A 673 -12.66 -2.68 21.51
CA GLN A 673 -12.08 -2.62 20.17
C GLN A 673 -11.51 -3.97 19.74
N ASP A 674 -10.85 -4.68 20.67
CA ASP A 674 -10.31 -6.02 20.44
C ASP A 674 -11.37 -7.03 19.95
N ALA A 675 -12.65 -6.82 20.28
CA ALA A 675 -13.72 -7.68 19.81
C ALA A 675 -14.02 -7.49 18.31
N PHE A 676 -13.82 -6.30 17.76
CA PHE A 676 -13.94 -6.04 16.33
C PHE A 676 -12.74 -6.61 15.59
N MET A 677 -11.53 -6.41 16.11
CA MET A 677 -10.30 -6.98 15.54
C MET A 677 -10.29 -8.52 15.57
N ALA A 678 -10.87 -9.13 16.60
CA ALA A 678 -10.94 -10.57 16.72
C ALA A 678 -11.87 -11.25 15.69
N VAL A 679 -12.79 -10.50 15.10
CA VAL A 679 -13.59 -10.99 13.95
C VAL A 679 -12.72 -11.14 12.72
N LEU A 680 -11.71 -10.27 12.56
CA LEU A 680 -10.72 -10.33 11.48
C LEU A 680 -9.79 -11.56 11.65
N LYS A 681 -9.44 -11.88 12.91
CA LYS A 681 -8.49 -12.94 13.27
C LYS A 681 -9.17 -14.25 13.70
N LEU A 682 -10.33 -14.56 13.12
CA LEU A 682 -11.11 -15.76 13.52
C LEU A 682 -10.45 -17.09 13.17
N ASN A 683 -9.42 -17.06 12.36
CA ASN A 683 -8.77 -18.27 11.83
C ASN A 683 -7.33 -18.47 12.36
N GLU A 684 -6.83 -17.58 13.23
CA GLU A 684 -5.68 -17.86 14.09
C GLU A 684 -6.16 -18.69 15.32
#